data_b8a341d68770aa54cd0d038222dfb3c2
#
_entry.id   b8a341d68770aa54cd0d038222dfb3c2
#
_cell.length_a   1.000
_cell.length_b   1.000
_cell.length_c   1.000
_cell.angle_alpha   90.00
_cell.angle_beta   90.00
_cell.angle_gamma   90.00
#
_symmetry.space_group_name_H-M   'P 1'
#
loop_
_entity.id
_entity.type
_entity.pdbx_description
1 polymer ?
#
loop_
_entity_poly.entity_id
_entity_poly.type
_entity_poly.pdbx_seq_one_letter_code
_entity_poly.pdbx_strand_id
1 'polypeptide(L)'
;VSSKTISRKPSENNLAPVFQFVQSVGKVTGGTLLGLTMLTSSVVAGGLVGLALSFRNLPDVRQLRNFVPTETSYIYDIKGKLLARLHDEANREVIPLNQISPELKRAVLAIEDSHFFYHRGLNPSSVARALVANWEEGRIVEGSSTVTMQLVKNLFLSSDLAYSRKLAEVVLALRLEQILTKDEIFELYLNQVYWGHNTYGAQTAAQSYFNKSASDLTLAEAAMMAGLIQAPEEFSPFVDYAQAKRRQSIVLTRMRELGWITAQEETEARQQPLGIGRVTSFRGSEIPYLTEPVVQELSSRFGRDAVLKGGMRIQTTIDTNFQRMAERTVSRWHERLYNQGLYYNYNQGQIALVAVDPRTHFVKAMVGGFDYQESQYNRAVQAQRQPGSAFKPFVYYTAFASGRYTPDTVVSDSPVSYRDGDGFYTPQNYGGGFSGSVSVRTALAQSLNIPAVRIGQDIGLNKVIEVCRALGIKSPIEPVISLPLGSVDLTPLEMAGAFATFANNGWHSDPTFIVHVTDSAGNVLLDNTPKPQQVLDPWAAAALNDAMRAVITNGTATAAQIGRPAAGKTGTTSAERDIWFVGYVPQLSVAVWIGNDDYTPLGRGATGGGFVAPIWRDFMLQALQGQPVQDFRKPGEFPRPQPQ
;
A
#
# COMPACT_ATOMS: atom_id res chain seq x y z
N VAL A 1 42.80 105.95 -41.10
CA VAL A 1 42.25 105.24 -39.96
C VAL A 1 42.16 103.77 -40.28
N SER A 2 42.98 102.92 -39.60
CA SER A 2 43.31 101.54 -39.90
C SER A 2 42.31 100.58 -39.23
N SER A 3 41.75 99.64 -39.96
CA SER A 3 40.99 98.49 -39.47
C SER A 3 41.89 97.27 -39.42
N LYS A 4 42.07 96.72 -38.22
CA LYS A 4 42.75 95.42 -38.02
C LYS A 4 41.70 94.31 -38.11
N THR A 5 41.88 93.44 -39.10
CA THR A 5 41.14 92.18 -39.26
C THR A 5 41.78 91.13 -38.39
N ILE A 6 41.03 90.52 -37.46
CA ILE A 6 41.45 89.38 -36.65
C ILE A 6 40.90 88.06 -37.29
N SER A 7 41.88 87.29 -37.83
CA SER A 7 41.60 85.91 -38.31
C SER A 7 41.44 84.99 -37.13
N ARG A 8 40.26 84.29 -37.01
CA ARG A 8 40.07 83.18 -36.11
C ARG A 8 40.30 81.86 -36.90
N LYS A 9 41.25 81.10 -36.44
CA LYS A 9 41.43 79.69 -36.84
C LYS A 9 40.31 78.81 -36.25
N PRO A 10 39.77 77.81 -36.98
CA PRO A 10 38.80 76.90 -36.41
C PRO A 10 39.51 75.90 -35.44
N SER A 11 38.90 75.72 -34.27
CA SER A 11 39.35 74.72 -33.31
C SER A 11 39.03 73.28 -33.84
N GLU A 12 40.06 72.46 -33.99
CA GLU A 12 39.92 71.00 -34.21
C GLU A 12 39.21 70.39 -33.01
N ASN A 13 38.02 69.95 -33.23
CA ASN A 13 37.30 69.08 -32.26
C ASN A 13 38.02 67.76 -32.15
N ASN A 14 38.73 67.53 -31.04
CA ASN A 14 39.35 66.26 -30.67
C ASN A 14 38.31 65.24 -30.28
N LEU A 15 37.73 64.48 -31.26
CA LEU A 15 36.83 63.34 -31.06
C LEU A 15 37.54 61.98 -30.82
N ALA A 16 38.87 62.00 -30.83
CA ALA A 16 39.74 60.85 -30.69
C ALA A 16 39.48 60.03 -29.39
N PRO A 17 39.32 60.65 -28.19
CA PRO A 17 39.10 59.86 -26.97
C PRO A 17 37.69 59.16 -26.90
N VAL A 18 36.69 59.80 -27.52
CA VAL A 18 35.32 59.20 -27.57
C VAL A 18 35.28 58.01 -28.51
N PHE A 19 35.99 58.10 -29.66
CA PHE A 19 36.06 56.94 -30.59
C PHE A 19 36.86 55.77 -30.01
N GLN A 20 37.94 56.01 -29.25
CA GLN A 20 38.69 54.99 -28.54
C GLN A 20 37.87 54.35 -27.42
N PHE A 21 37.06 55.12 -26.67
CA PHE A 21 36.17 54.61 -25.65
C PHE A 21 35.07 53.69 -26.25
N VAL A 22 34.42 54.13 -27.34
CA VAL A 22 33.39 53.36 -28.04
C VAL A 22 33.98 52.07 -28.64
N GLN A 23 35.18 52.12 -29.20
CA GLN A 23 35.86 50.91 -29.67
C GLN A 23 36.27 49.95 -28.53
N SER A 24 36.67 50.47 -27.38
CA SER A 24 37.01 49.66 -26.21
C SER A 24 35.78 48.98 -25.61
N VAL A 25 34.68 49.72 -25.47
CA VAL A 25 33.39 49.17 -25.01
C VAL A 25 32.85 48.14 -26.00
N GLY A 26 32.93 48.40 -27.31
CA GLY A 26 32.53 47.43 -28.36
C GLY A 26 33.37 46.16 -28.35
N LYS A 27 34.67 46.23 -28.07
CA LYS A 27 35.54 45.04 -27.95
C LYS A 27 35.29 44.25 -26.66
N VAL A 28 35.00 44.93 -25.53
CA VAL A 28 34.72 44.26 -24.25
C VAL A 28 33.34 43.61 -24.30
N THR A 29 32.32 44.29 -24.80
CA THR A 29 30.96 43.68 -24.93
C THR A 29 30.91 42.61 -26.00
N GLY A 30 31.59 42.75 -27.13
CA GLY A 30 31.72 41.73 -28.15
C GLY A 30 32.50 40.49 -27.66
N GLY A 31 33.57 40.67 -26.91
CA GLY A 31 34.37 39.60 -26.32
C GLY A 31 33.61 38.84 -25.22
N THR A 32 32.87 39.54 -24.38
CA THR A 32 32.04 38.88 -23.34
C THR A 32 30.88 38.16 -23.95
N LEU A 33 30.21 38.69 -24.98
CA LEU A 33 29.11 38.00 -25.69
C LEU A 33 29.64 36.75 -26.40
N LEU A 34 30.80 36.83 -27.06
CA LEU A 34 31.43 35.68 -27.72
C LEU A 34 31.90 34.64 -26.70
N GLY A 35 32.45 35.07 -25.57
CA GLY A 35 32.81 34.19 -24.46
C GLY A 35 31.61 33.47 -23.86
N LEU A 36 30.49 34.18 -23.65
CA LEU A 36 29.25 33.59 -23.14
C LEU A 36 28.65 32.58 -24.14
N THR A 37 28.63 32.93 -25.44
CA THR A 37 28.14 32.01 -26.47
C THR A 37 29.04 30.77 -26.67
N MET A 38 30.35 30.89 -26.54
CA MET A 38 31.27 29.76 -26.55
C MET A 38 31.11 28.88 -25.31
N LEU A 39 30.93 29.50 -24.13
CA LEU A 39 30.70 28.75 -22.88
C LEU A 39 29.36 28.02 -22.88
N THR A 40 28.29 28.66 -23.32
CA THR A 40 26.98 28.01 -23.47
C THR A 40 26.99 26.92 -24.53
N SER A 41 27.63 27.16 -25.70
CA SER A 41 27.75 26.15 -26.73
C SER A 41 28.60 24.96 -26.28
N SER A 42 29.67 25.17 -25.51
CA SER A 42 30.52 24.09 -24.96
C SER A 42 29.78 23.30 -23.87
N VAL A 43 29.00 23.95 -23.02
CA VAL A 43 28.15 23.29 -22.02
C VAL A 43 27.05 22.48 -22.71
N VAL A 44 26.40 23.05 -23.73
CA VAL A 44 25.38 22.35 -24.52
C VAL A 44 26.00 21.17 -25.28
N ALA A 45 27.14 21.38 -25.92
CA ALA A 45 27.84 20.30 -26.64
C ALA A 45 28.34 19.21 -25.69
N GLY A 46 28.94 19.56 -24.55
CA GLY A 46 29.33 18.61 -23.50
C GLY A 46 28.15 17.85 -22.91
N GLY A 47 27.02 18.54 -22.69
CA GLY A 47 25.76 17.94 -22.28
C GLY A 47 25.21 16.95 -23.33
N LEU A 48 25.24 17.32 -24.60
CA LEU A 48 24.80 16.46 -25.71
C LEU A 48 25.72 15.23 -25.90
N VAL A 49 27.05 15.39 -25.74
CA VAL A 49 28.00 14.27 -25.79
C VAL A 49 27.82 13.38 -24.57
N GLY A 50 27.63 13.94 -23.36
CA GLY A 50 27.32 13.18 -22.14
C GLY A 50 26.02 12.38 -22.27
N LEU A 51 24.99 13.03 -22.82
CA LEU A 51 23.72 12.38 -23.19
C LEU A 51 23.93 11.26 -24.21
N ALA A 52 24.65 11.49 -25.29
CA ALA A 52 24.92 10.50 -26.31
C ALA A 52 25.67 9.28 -25.76
N LEU A 53 26.62 9.49 -24.85
CA LEU A 53 27.36 8.42 -24.18
C LEU A 53 26.49 7.65 -23.18
N SER A 54 25.63 8.33 -22.42
CA SER A 54 24.68 7.71 -21.49
C SER A 54 23.64 6.85 -22.20
N PHE A 55 23.31 7.18 -23.47
CA PHE A 55 22.32 6.44 -24.25
C PHE A 55 22.91 5.37 -25.19
N ARG A 56 24.23 5.15 -25.13
CA ARG A 56 24.88 4.14 -25.97
C ARG A 56 24.47 2.71 -25.64
N ASN A 57 24.01 2.49 -24.40
CA ASN A 57 23.58 1.19 -23.89
C ASN A 57 22.04 1.06 -23.76
N LEU A 58 21.25 1.95 -24.38
CA LEU A 58 19.79 1.79 -24.37
C LEU A 58 19.37 0.56 -25.18
N PRO A 59 18.33 -0.16 -24.72
CA PRO A 59 17.79 -1.31 -25.41
C PRO A 59 17.42 -0.99 -26.86
N ASP A 60 17.63 -1.94 -27.77
CA ASP A 60 17.21 -1.79 -29.16
C ASP A 60 15.70 -2.03 -29.27
N VAL A 61 14.95 -0.97 -29.51
CA VAL A 61 13.48 -1.04 -29.70
C VAL A 61 13.05 -1.95 -30.85
N ARG A 62 13.97 -2.35 -31.77
CA ARG A 62 13.69 -3.33 -32.84
C ARG A 62 13.45 -4.73 -32.30
N GLN A 63 13.94 -5.05 -31.09
CA GLN A 63 13.72 -6.35 -30.43
C GLN A 63 12.24 -6.61 -30.10
N LEU A 64 11.38 -5.59 -30.09
CA LEU A 64 9.92 -5.77 -29.91
C LEU A 64 9.27 -6.65 -30.97
N ARG A 65 9.89 -6.79 -32.15
CA ARG A 65 9.39 -7.71 -33.19
C ARG A 65 9.66 -9.19 -32.93
N ASN A 66 10.58 -9.52 -32.01
CA ASN A 66 11.05 -10.89 -31.76
C ASN A 66 11.11 -11.21 -30.26
N PHE A 67 10.13 -10.74 -29.48
CA PHE A 67 10.11 -11.00 -28.05
C PHE A 67 9.93 -12.50 -27.76
N VAL A 68 10.97 -13.15 -27.21
CA VAL A 68 10.94 -14.56 -26.79
C VAL A 68 10.51 -14.63 -25.31
N PRO A 69 9.57 -15.52 -24.96
CA PRO A 69 9.16 -15.70 -23.56
C PRO A 69 10.32 -16.15 -22.69
N THR A 70 10.51 -15.50 -21.58
CA THR A 70 11.49 -15.79 -20.56
C THR A 70 10.98 -16.85 -19.57
N GLU A 71 11.86 -17.37 -18.74
CA GLU A 71 11.58 -18.50 -17.84
C GLU A 71 10.50 -18.16 -16.80
N THR A 72 9.58 -19.10 -16.57
CA THR A 72 8.53 -19.01 -15.54
C THR A 72 9.13 -18.93 -14.14
N SER A 73 8.66 -18.01 -13.31
CA SER A 73 8.98 -17.99 -11.89
C SER A 73 8.03 -18.84 -11.07
N TYR A 74 8.47 -19.34 -9.94
CA TYR A 74 7.75 -20.30 -9.12
C TYR A 74 7.70 -19.87 -7.65
N ILE A 75 6.56 -20.05 -7.01
CA ILE A 75 6.37 -19.84 -5.58
C ILE A 75 6.24 -21.20 -4.89
N TYR A 76 7.00 -21.37 -3.80
CA TYR A 76 7.03 -22.58 -2.98
C TYR A 76 6.63 -22.27 -1.53
N ASP A 77 6.05 -23.26 -0.85
CA ASP A 77 5.84 -23.21 0.60
C ASP A 77 7.18 -23.38 1.36
N ILE A 78 7.12 -23.24 2.70
CA ILE A 78 8.30 -23.37 3.57
C ILE A 78 8.98 -24.77 3.46
N LYS A 79 8.26 -25.78 2.99
CA LYS A 79 8.74 -27.16 2.83
C LYS A 79 9.16 -27.48 1.39
N GLY A 80 9.11 -26.50 0.48
CA GLY A 80 9.47 -26.66 -0.94
C GLY A 80 8.32 -27.20 -1.82
N LYS A 81 7.08 -27.26 -1.31
CA LYS A 81 5.92 -27.61 -2.13
C LYS A 81 5.59 -26.45 -3.08
N LEU A 82 5.38 -26.74 -4.36
CA LEU A 82 4.95 -25.75 -5.34
C LEU A 82 3.54 -25.22 -5.01
N LEU A 83 3.40 -23.90 -4.91
CA LEU A 83 2.16 -23.20 -4.59
C LEU A 83 1.59 -22.46 -5.80
N ALA A 84 2.45 -21.85 -6.60
CA ALA A 84 2.05 -21.08 -7.79
C ALA A 84 3.15 -21.07 -8.84
N ARG A 85 2.70 -20.95 -10.09
CA ARG A 85 3.55 -20.63 -11.25
C ARG A 85 3.20 -19.22 -11.68
N LEU A 86 4.20 -18.34 -11.73
CA LEU A 86 4.02 -16.96 -12.14
C LEU A 86 4.21 -16.88 -13.66
N HIS A 87 3.11 -16.92 -14.40
CA HIS A 87 3.09 -16.73 -15.84
C HIS A 87 2.49 -15.37 -16.16
N ASP A 88 3.10 -14.65 -17.07
CA ASP A 88 2.49 -13.44 -17.64
C ASP A 88 1.40 -13.79 -18.67
N GLU A 89 1.53 -14.93 -19.34
CA GLU A 89 0.67 -15.30 -20.46
C GLU A 89 -0.74 -15.77 -20.06
N ALA A 90 -0.94 -16.22 -18.81
CA ALA A 90 -2.24 -16.74 -18.39
C ALA A 90 -3.32 -15.66 -18.24
N ASN A 91 -2.93 -14.38 -18.11
CA ASN A 91 -3.83 -13.25 -17.89
C ASN A 91 -3.65 -12.12 -18.92
N ARG A 92 -3.12 -12.41 -20.09
CA ARG A 92 -3.01 -11.47 -21.19
C ARG A 92 -3.60 -12.08 -22.46
N GLU A 93 -4.70 -11.54 -22.90
CA GLU A 93 -5.26 -11.80 -24.21
C GLU A 93 -4.98 -10.58 -25.11
N VAL A 94 -4.09 -10.78 -26.08
CA VAL A 94 -3.74 -9.72 -27.04
C VAL A 94 -4.79 -9.67 -28.12
N ILE A 95 -5.40 -8.51 -28.32
CA ILE A 95 -6.40 -8.27 -29.34
C ILE A 95 -5.99 -7.09 -30.22
N PRO A 96 -6.33 -7.10 -31.53
CA PRO A 96 -6.04 -5.98 -32.40
C PRO A 96 -6.86 -4.74 -32.00
N LEU A 97 -6.32 -3.55 -32.31
CA LEU A 97 -6.90 -2.26 -31.92
C LEU A 97 -8.36 -2.08 -32.37
N ASN A 98 -8.76 -2.66 -33.48
CA ASN A 98 -10.13 -2.61 -34.01
C ASN A 98 -11.13 -3.46 -33.21
N GLN A 99 -10.68 -4.37 -32.35
CA GLN A 99 -11.49 -5.15 -31.41
C GLN A 99 -11.59 -4.51 -30.01
N ILE A 100 -11.01 -3.34 -29.83
CA ILE A 100 -11.16 -2.55 -28.59
C ILE A 100 -12.23 -1.49 -28.82
N SER A 101 -13.15 -1.31 -27.85
CA SER A 101 -14.25 -0.37 -27.98
C SER A 101 -13.74 1.05 -28.28
N PRO A 102 -14.43 1.82 -29.13
CA PRO A 102 -14.13 3.22 -29.36
C PRO A 102 -14.16 4.06 -28.07
N GLU A 103 -15.05 3.67 -27.14
CA GLU A 103 -15.22 4.35 -25.86
C GLU A 103 -13.98 4.21 -24.98
N LEU A 104 -13.39 3.00 -24.89
CA LEU A 104 -12.16 2.78 -24.11
C LEU A 104 -10.98 3.52 -24.73
N LYS A 105 -10.84 3.47 -26.05
CA LYS A 105 -9.79 4.22 -26.77
C LYS A 105 -9.87 5.72 -26.47
N ARG A 106 -11.07 6.31 -26.58
CA ARG A 106 -11.30 7.73 -26.29
C ARG A 106 -11.06 8.05 -24.81
N ALA A 107 -11.56 7.23 -23.89
CA ALA A 107 -11.41 7.46 -22.45
C ALA A 107 -9.94 7.44 -22.01
N VAL A 108 -9.15 6.47 -22.50
CA VAL A 108 -7.71 6.38 -22.20
C VAL A 108 -6.97 7.58 -22.77
N LEU A 109 -7.21 7.94 -24.02
CA LEU A 109 -6.55 9.11 -24.62
C LEU A 109 -6.96 10.42 -23.96
N ALA A 110 -8.20 10.57 -23.49
CA ALA A 110 -8.67 11.78 -22.82
C ALA A 110 -7.88 12.05 -21.53
N ILE A 111 -7.60 11.00 -20.76
CA ILE A 111 -6.95 11.15 -19.45
C ILE A 111 -5.41 11.07 -19.53
N GLU A 112 -4.87 10.23 -20.42
CA GLU A 112 -3.43 9.98 -20.49
C GLU A 112 -2.73 10.88 -21.51
N ASP A 113 -3.30 11.07 -22.71
CA ASP A 113 -2.63 11.81 -23.78
C ASP A 113 -3.61 12.28 -24.87
N SER A 114 -4.39 13.33 -24.60
CA SER A 114 -5.43 13.82 -25.52
C SER A 114 -4.91 14.31 -26.89
N HIS A 115 -3.61 14.54 -27.01
CA HIS A 115 -2.95 14.97 -28.25
C HIS A 115 -2.07 13.87 -28.88
N PHE A 116 -2.25 12.62 -28.47
CA PHE A 116 -1.42 11.50 -28.90
C PHE A 116 -1.16 11.43 -30.40
N PHE A 117 -2.18 11.62 -31.22
CA PHE A 117 -2.08 11.56 -32.69
C PHE A 117 -1.40 12.78 -33.32
N TYR A 118 -1.15 13.87 -32.55
CA TYR A 118 -0.64 15.13 -33.07
C TYR A 118 0.84 15.39 -32.76
N HIS A 119 1.44 14.62 -31.86
CA HIS A 119 2.88 14.76 -31.54
C HIS A 119 3.67 13.49 -31.90
N ARG A 120 4.99 13.56 -31.86
CA ARG A 120 5.92 12.46 -32.14
C ARG A 120 6.68 12.05 -30.87
N GLY A 121 6.03 11.31 -29.98
CA GLY A 121 6.61 10.77 -28.74
C GLY A 121 6.65 11.75 -27.57
N LEU A 122 6.71 13.04 -27.83
CA LEU A 122 6.70 14.12 -26.83
C LEU A 122 5.59 15.12 -27.15
N ASN A 123 4.93 15.60 -26.10
CA ASN A 123 3.98 16.71 -26.19
C ASN A 123 4.56 17.96 -25.51
N PRO A 124 5.17 18.90 -26.28
CA PRO A 124 5.81 20.10 -25.69
C PRO A 124 4.84 21.00 -24.94
N SER A 125 3.57 21.07 -25.37
CA SER A 125 2.54 21.87 -24.69
C SER A 125 2.17 21.29 -23.32
N SER A 126 2.08 19.97 -23.20
CA SER A 126 1.86 19.28 -21.92
C SER A 126 3.05 19.45 -20.97
N VAL A 127 4.29 19.40 -21.49
CA VAL A 127 5.49 19.67 -20.69
C VAL A 127 5.47 21.10 -20.15
N ALA A 128 5.18 22.10 -21.00
CA ALA A 128 5.12 23.51 -20.58
C ALA A 128 4.01 23.73 -19.54
N ARG A 129 2.83 23.17 -19.75
CA ARG A 129 1.71 23.27 -18.80
C ARG A 129 2.05 22.62 -17.46
N ALA A 130 2.59 21.41 -17.46
CA ALA A 130 2.99 20.72 -16.23
C ALA A 130 4.09 21.48 -15.45
N LEU A 131 5.04 22.13 -16.14
CA LEU A 131 6.06 22.96 -15.50
C LEU A 131 5.43 24.17 -14.79
N VAL A 132 4.48 24.84 -15.42
CA VAL A 132 3.79 26.00 -14.83
C VAL A 132 2.94 25.54 -13.63
N ALA A 133 2.10 24.51 -13.78
CA ALA A 133 1.24 24.00 -12.72
C ALA A 133 2.04 23.51 -11.50
N ASN A 134 3.14 22.77 -11.74
CA ASN A 134 4.00 22.28 -10.66
C ASN A 134 4.78 23.41 -9.96
N TRP A 135 5.10 24.49 -10.67
CA TRP A 135 5.73 25.66 -10.07
C TRP A 135 4.74 26.45 -9.21
N GLU A 136 3.53 26.70 -9.72
CA GLU A 136 2.49 27.43 -8.99
C GLU A 136 2.10 26.74 -7.69
N GLU A 137 2.01 25.40 -7.70
CA GLU A 137 1.64 24.58 -6.54
C GLU A 137 2.82 24.20 -5.62
N GLY A 138 4.06 24.44 -6.04
CA GLY A 138 5.28 24.06 -5.30
C GLY A 138 5.48 22.56 -5.08
N ARG A 139 4.68 21.74 -5.78
CA ARG A 139 4.73 20.27 -5.75
C ARG A 139 4.34 19.68 -7.10
N ILE A 140 4.64 18.40 -7.34
CA ILE A 140 4.24 17.73 -8.58
C ILE A 140 2.74 17.42 -8.53
N VAL A 141 1.95 18.18 -9.29
CA VAL A 141 0.50 18.01 -9.41
C VAL A 141 0.08 17.52 -10.79
N GLU A 142 0.89 17.78 -11.84
CA GLU A 142 0.61 17.36 -13.21
C GLU A 142 1.81 16.64 -13.83
N GLY A 143 1.55 15.49 -14.47
CA GLY A 143 2.53 14.72 -15.24
C GLY A 143 2.51 15.08 -16.72
N SER A 144 3.66 15.05 -17.39
CA SER A 144 3.80 15.33 -18.83
C SER A 144 4.17 14.11 -19.67
N SER A 145 3.97 12.89 -19.13
CA SER A 145 4.32 11.65 -19.84
C SER A 145 3.28 11.32 -20.91
N THR A 146 3.73 11.05 -22.14
CA THR A 146 2.87 10.60 -23.22
C THR A 146 2.61 9.11 -23.16
N VAL A 147 1.60 8.60 -23.88
CA VAL A 147 1.33 7.17 -24.08
C VAL A 147 2.58 6.43 -24.56
N THR A 148 3.30 7.00 -25.54
CA THR A 148 4.55 6.42 -26.05
C THR A 148 5.63 6.34 -24.97
N MET A 149 5.79 7.37 -24.13
CA MET A 149 6.75 7.35 -23.00
C MET A 149 6.37 6.32 -21.94
N GLN A 150 5.09 6.18 -21.63
CA GLN A 150 4.62 5.15 -20.71
C GLN A 150 4.85 3.74 -21.27
N LEU A 151 4.60 3.52 -22.55
CA LEU A 151 4.86 2.23 -23.20
C LEU A 151 6.33 1.83 -23.13
N VAL A 152 7.25 2.72 -23.49
CA VAL A 152 8.68 2.42 -23.41
C VAL A 152 9.17 2.24 -21.99
N LYS A 153 8.63 3.00 -21.02
CA LYS A 153 8.90 2.80 -19.60
C LYS A 153 8.52 1.38 -19.17
N ASN A 154 7.33 0.92 -19.54
CA ASN A 154 6.81 -0.38 -19.12
C ASN A 154 7.53 -1.56 -19.80
N LEU A 155 8.08 -1.37 -21.00
CA LEU A 155 8.74 -2.42 -21.78
C LEU A 155 10.25 -2.52 -21.56
N PHE A 156 10.94 -1.41 -21.27
CA PHE A 156 12.40 -1.34 -21.36
C PHE A 156 13.13 -0.83 -20.13
N LEU A 157 12.44 -0.21 -19.16
CA LEU A 157 13.12 0.49 -18.07
C LEU A 157 12.79 -0.11 -16.71
N SER A 158 13.83 -0.51 -15.98
CA SER A 158 13.75 -0.93 -14.57
C SER A 158 13.70 0.27 -13.61
N SER A 159 13.30 0.04 -12.36
CA SER A 159 13.00 1.08 -11.36
C SER A 159 14.19 1.92 -10.85
N ASP A 160 15.45 1.52 -11.13
CA ASP A 160 16.62 1.94 -10.35
C ASP A 160 17.27 3.31 -10.72
N LEU A 161 16.76 4.06 -11.72
CA LEU A 161 17.44 5.26 -12.23
C LEU A 161 16.49 6.46 -12.36
N ALA A 162 16.34 7.31 -11.30
CA ALA A 162 15.31 8.35 -11.26
C ALA A 162 15.44 9.49 -12.31
N TYR A 163 16.61 10.12 -12.49
CA TYR A 163 16.77 11.21 -13.45
C TYR A 163 17.21 10.74 -14.85
N SER A 164 18.11 9.79 -14.94
CA SER A 164 18.52 9.18 -16.21
C SER A 164 17.38 8.40 -16.87
N ARG A 165 16.46 7.83 -16.10
CA ARG A 165 15.28 7.13 -16.60
C ARG A 165 14.35 8.05 -17.41
N LYS A 166 14.06 9.28 -16.94
CA LYS A 166 13.14 10.18 -17.68
C LYS A 166 13.71 10.62 -19.03
N LEU A 167 15.01 10.82 -19.12
CA LEU A 167 15.69 11.08 -20.38
C LEU A 167 15.69 9.85 -21.31
N ALA A 168 15.87 8.66 -20.73
CA ALA A 168 15.78 7.41 -21.48
C ALA A 168 14.38 7.18 -22.05
N GLU A 169 13.32 7.43 -21.27
CA GLU A 169 11.92 7.38 -21.73
C GLU A 169 11.72 8.28 -22.97
N VAL A 170 12.23 9.51 -22.93
CA VAL A 170 12.13 10.46 -24.05
C VAL A 170 12.82 9.95 -25.29
N VAL A 171 14.07 9.50 -25.17
CA VAL A 171 14.85 9.03 -26.33
C VAL A 171 14.25 7.76 -26.94
N LEU A 172 13.84 6.82 -26.10
CA LEU A 172 13.20 5.59 -26.56
C LEU A 172 11.83 5.86 -27.19
N ALA A 173 11.04 6.79 -26.63
CA ALA A 173 9.76 7.20 -27.21
C ALA A 173 9.94 7.79 -28.61
N LEU A 174 10.92 8.70 -28.81
CA LEU A 174 11.24 9.27 -30.11
C LEU A 174 11.71 8.21 -31.12
N ARG A 175 12.50 7.22 -30.68
CA ARG A 175 12.92 6.11 -31.54
C ARG A 175 11.75 5.19 -31.92
N LEU A 176 10.86 4.91 -30.96
CA LEU A 176 9.70 4.05 -31.19
C LEU A 176 8.76 4.67 -32.25
N GLU A 177 8.49 5.95 -32.19
CA GLU A 177 7.68 6.70 -33.15
C GLU A 177 8.28 6.80 -34.56
N GLN A 178 9.56 6.48 -34.73
CA GLN A 178 10.20 6.36 -36.04
C GLN A 178 10.00 4.98 -36.67
N ILE A 179 9.64 3.98 -35.86
CA ILE A 179 9.60 2.57 -36.27
C ILE A 179 8.17 2.05 -36.37
N LEU A 180 7.27 2.53 -35.50
CA LEU A 180 5.87 2.12 -35.41
C LEU A 180 4.93 3.29 -35.70
N THR A 181 3.79 2.96 -36.28
CA THR A 181 2.68 3.91 -36.48
C THR A 181 1.98 4.22 -35.14
N LYS A 182 1.21 5.29 -35.09
CA LYS A 182 0.41 5.65 -33.91
C LYS A 182 -0.55 4.54 -33.48
N ASP A 183 -1.20 3.89 -34.44
CA ASP A 183 -2.12 2.80 -34.17
C ASP A 183 -1.40 1.59 -33.59
N GLU A 184 -0.23 1.22 -34.11
CA GLU A 184 0.60 0.14 -33.56
C GLU A 184 1.10 0.46 -32.15
N ILE A 185 1.52 1.70 -31.87
CA ILE A 185 1.93 2.13 -30.53
C ILE A 185 0.75 2.06 -29.57
N PHE A 186 -0.43 2.50 -29.98
CA PHE A 186 -1.62 2.51 -29.13
C PHE A 186 -2.16 1.10 -28.90
N GLU A 187 -2.12 0.24 -29.91
CA GLU A 187 -2.45 -1.19 -29.79
C GLU A 187 -1.53 -1.87 -28.77
N LEU A 188 -0.21 -1.68 -28.91
CA LEU A 188 0.76 -2.21 -27.96
C LEU A 188 0.50 -1.66 -26.55
N TYR A 189 0.24 -0.37 -26.41
CA TYR A 189 -0.03 0.25 -25.12
C TYR A 189 -1.25 -0.39 -24.44
N LEU A 190 -2.39 -0.46 -25.13
CA LEU A 190 -3.64 -1.01 -24.58
C LEU A 190 -3.51 -2.50 -24.25
N ASN A 191 -2.69 -3.26 -24.96
CA ASN A 191 -2.40 -4.66 -24.68
C ASN A 191 -1.33 -4.88 -23.61
N GLN A 192 -0.56 -3.83 -23.21
CA GLN A 192 0.53 -3.93 -22.26
C GLN A 192 0.24 -3.23 -20.93
N VAL A 193 -0.66 -2.24 -20.91
CA VAL A 193 -0.93 -1.46 -19.71
C VAL A 193 -1.47 -2.33 -18.58
N TYR A 194 -0.99 -2.04 -17.37
CA TYR A 194 -1.42 -2.70 -16.15
C TYR A 194 -2.71 -2.07 -15.61
N TRP A 195 -3.70 -2.90 -15.34
CA TRP A 195 -5.03 -2.49 -14.88
C TRP A 195 -5.30 -2.85 -13.41
N GLY A 196 -4.29 -3.33 -12.67
CA GLY A 196 -4.44 -3.82 -11.30
C GLY A 196 -4.74 -5.32 -11.22
N HIS A 197 -4.57 -5.89 -10.02
CA HIS A 197 -4.90 -7.30 -9.72
C HIS A 197 -4.29 -8.31 -10.72
N ASN A 198 -3.01 -8.12 -11.06
CA ASN A 198 -2.29 -8.94 -12.05
C ASN A 198 -2.95 -8.99 -13.45
N THR A 199 -3.71 -7.97 -13.81
CA THR A 199 -4.44 -7.90 -15.07
C THR A 199 -3.72 -6.98 -16.05
N TYR A 200 -3.33 -7.52 -17.18
CA TYR A 200 -2.66 -6.79 -18.27
C TYR A 200 -3.50 -6.84 -19.55
N GLY A 201 -3.49 -5.75 -20.28
CA GLY A 201 -4.20 -5.62 -21.55
C GLY A 201 -5.70 -5.39 -21.38
N ALA A 202 -6.25 -4.66 -22.35
CA ALA A 202 -7.63 -4.19 -22.34
C ALA A 202 -8.66 -5.32 -22.33
N GLN A 203 -8.41 -6.42 -23.07
CA GLN A 203 -9.34 -7.55 -23.15
C GLN A 203 -9.46 -8.24 -21.80
N THR A 204 -8.33 -8.59 -21.19
CA THR A 204 -8.32 -9.25 -19.90
C THR A 204 -8.92 -8.37 -18.80
N ALA A 205 -8.66 -7.06 -18.86
CA ALA A 205 -9.25 -6.11 -17.92
C ALA A 205 -10.77 -6.00 -18.08
N ALA A 206 -11.27 -5.93 -19.30
CA ALA A 206 -12.72 -5.90 -19.56
C ALA A 206 -13.42 -7.17 -19.05
N GLN A 207 -12.80 -8.32 -19.24
CA GLN A 207 -13.31 -9.60 -18.72
C GLN A 207 -13.26 -9.63 -17.18
N SER A 208 -12.17 -9.16 -16.57
CA SER A 208 -12.00 -9.16 -15.13
C SER A 208 -12.95 -8.20 -14.42
N TYR A 209 -13.02 -6.95 -14.88
CA TYR A 209 -13.81 -5.92 -14.23
C TYR A 209 -15.30 -6.00 -14.52
N PHE A 210 -15.70 -6.43 -15.75
CA PHE A 210 -17.09 -6.35 -16.20
C PHE A 210 -17.64 -7.65 -16.80
N ASN A 211 -16.82 -8.70 -16.87
CA ASN A 211 -17.18 -9.98 -17.52
C ASN A 211 -17.66 -9.80 -18.97
N LYS A 212 -17.01 -8.88 -19.70
CA LYS A 212 -17.32 -8.51 -21.07
C LYS A 212 -16.08 -8.57 -21.97
N SER A 213 -16.30 -8.62 -23.30
CA SER A 213 -15.24 -8.34 -24.26
C SER A 213 -14.87 -6.85 -24.22
N ALA A 214 -13.61 -6.53 -24.51
CA ALA A 214 -13.17 -5.14 -24.64
C ALA A 214 -13.90 -4.36 -25.75
N SER A 215 -14.47 -5.06 -26.76
CA SER A 215 -15.32 -4.48 -27.80
C SER A 215 -16.66 -3.96 -27.27
N ASP A 216 -17.17 -4.54 -26.16
CA ASP A 216 -18.54 -4.37 -25.68
C ASP A 216 -18.65 -3.41 -24.48
N LEU A 217 -17.54 -2.77 -24.14
CA LEU A 217 -17.49 -1.81 -23.04
C LEU A 217 -18.33 -0.57 -23.36
N THR A 218 -19.23 -0.23 -22.45
CA THR A 218 -19.98 1.04 -22.48
C THR A 218 -19.10 2.23 -22.13
N LEU A 219 -19.55 3.44 -22.40
CA LEU A 219 -18.84 4.67 -22.02
C LEU A 219 -18.53 4.72 -20.51
N ALA A 220 -19.48 4.31 -19.67
CA ALA A 220 -19.32 4.29 -18.22
C ALA A 220 -18.24 3.30 -17.76
N GLU A 221 -18.22 2.09 -18.32
CA GLU A 221 -17.22 1.05 -18.02
C GLU A 221 -15.84 1.45 -18.53
N ALA A 222 -15.77 1.95 -19.76
CA ALA A 222 -14.55 2.46 -20.38
C ALA A 222 -13.91 3.61 -19.59
N ALA A 223 -14.73 4.57 -19.14
CA ALA A 223 -14.26 5.68 -18.33
C ALA A 223 -13.79 5.23 -16.94
N MET A 224 -14.44 4.23 -16.34
CA MET A 224 -13.94 3.63 -15.09
C MET A 224 -12.59 2.98 -15.31
N MET A 225 -12.44 2.10 -16.30
CA MET A 225 -11.16 1.48 -16.62
C MET A 225 -10.07 2.52 -16.85
N ALA A 226 -10.28 3.52 -17.71
CA ALA A 226 -9.30 4.56 -17.97
C ALA A 226 -8.88 5.31 -16.70
N GLY A 227 -9.81 5.49 -15.74
CA GLY A 227 -9.54 6.10 -14.44
C GLY A 227 -8.59 5.31 -13.54
N LEU A 228 -8.45 4.00 -13.75
CA LEU A 228 -7.59 3.13 -12.93
C LEU A 228 -6.11 3.26 -13.28
N ILE A 229 -5.74 3.61 -14.52
CA ILE A 229 -4.37 3.50 -15.07
C ILE A 229 -3.33 4.20 -14.18
N GLN A 230 -3.67 5.32 -13.58
CA GLN A 230 -2.75 6.11 -12.76
C GLN A 230 -2.27 5.38 -11.50
N ALA A 231 -3.18 4.68 -10.79
CA ALA A 231 -2.89 3.90 -9.60
C ALA A 231 -3.87 2.69 -9.53
N PRO A 232 -3.63 1.64 -10.32
CA PRO A 232 -4.63 0.61 -10.59
C PRO A 232 -5.05 -0.20 -9.35
N GLU A 233 -4.14 -0.40 -8.38
CA GLU A 233 -4.45 -1.09 -7.13
C GLU A 233 -5.30 -0.21 -6.21
N GLU A 234 -4.95 1.08 -6.10
CA GLU A 234 -5.60 2.02 -5.20
C GLU A 234 -7.00 2.42 -5.70
N PHE A 235 -7.15 2.62 -7.03
CA PHE A 235 -8.40 3.10 -7.64
C PHE A 235 -9.33 1.97 -8.06
N SER A 236 -8.96 0.72 -7.77
CA SER A 236 -9.75 -0.45 -8.14
C SER A 236 -11.16 -0.41 -7.49
N PRO A 237 -12.23 -0.68 -8.28
CA PRO A 237 -13.58 -0.78 -7.75
C PRO A 237 -13.78 -1.98 -6.80
N PHE A 238 -12.83 -2.93 -6.77
CA PHE A 238 -12.81 -4.02 -5.81
C PHE A 238 -12.28 -3.58 -4.44
N VAL A 239 -11.49 -2.50 -4.39
CA VAL A 239 -10.91 -1.93 -3.16
C VAL A 239 -11.81 -0.82 -2.60
N ASP A 240 -12.13 0.18 -3.43
CA ASP A 240 -13.01 1.29 -3.08
C ASP A 240 -13.85 1.71 -4.29
N TYR A 241 -15.09 1.21 -4.35
CA TYR A 241 -16.01 1.54 -5.43
C TYR A 241 -16.31 3.04 -5.52
N ALA A 242 -16.40 3.74 -4.38
CA ALA A 242 -16.68 5.17 -4.37
C ALA A 242 -15.50 5.97 -4.95
N GLN A 243 -14.27 5.57 -4.64
CA GLN A 243 -13.06 6.17 -5.22
C GLN A 243 -12.96 5.88 -6.73
N ALA A 244 -13.24 4.65 -7.16
CA ALA A 244 -13.31 4.30 -8.57
C ALA A 244 -14.34 5.16 -9.32
N LYS A 245 -15.53 5.40 -8.73
CA LYS A 245 -16.56 6.30 -9.29
C LYS A 245 -16.10 7.76 -9.35
N ARG A 246 -15.34 8.24 -8.37
CA ARG A 246 -14.72 9.58 -8.44
C ARG A 246 -13.74 9.69 -9.60
N ARG A 247 -12.89 8.67 -9.79
CA ARG A 247 -11.94 8.62 -10.92
C ARG A 247 -12.67 8.53 -12.27
N GLN A 248 -13.70 7.70 -12.38
CA GLN A 248 -14.58 7.64 -13.57
C GLN A 248 -15.14 9.03 -13.91
N SER A 249 -15.62 9.75 -12.90
CA SER A 249 -16.18 11.10 -13.08
C SER A 249 -15.16 12.08 -13.66
N ILE A 250 -13.89 12.01 -13.22
CA ILE A 250 -12.80 12.85 -13.75
C ILE A 250 -12.57 12.55 -15.24
N VAL A 251 -12.53 11.27 -15.63
CA VAL A 251 -12.37 10.89 -17.04
C VAL A 251 -13.53 11.39 -17.90
N LEU A 252 -14.77 11.20 -17.46
CA LEU A 252 -15.97 11.66 -18.17
C LEU A 252 -15.99 13.19 -18.34
N THR A 253 -15.67 13.94 -17.26
CA THR A 253 -15.55 15.40 -17.35
C THR A 253 -14.49 15.78 -18.38
N ARG A 254 -13.35 15.10 -18.38
CA ARG A 254 -12.27 15.39 -19.32
C ARG A 254 -12.68 15.11 -20.76
N MET A 255 -13.40 14.01 -21.03
CA MET A 255 -13.93 13.70 -22.36
C MET A 255 -14.92 14.77 -22.84
N ARG A 256 -15.76 15.30 -21.94
CA ARG A 256 -16.69 16.40 -22.27
C ARG A 256 -15.94 17.71 -22.55
N GLU A 257 -14.95 18.09 -21.76
CA GLU A 257 -14.11 19.27 -21.98
C GLU A 257 -13.41 19.23 -23.34
N LEU A 258 -13.01 18.05 -23.80
CA LEU A 258 -12.42 17.84 -25.12
C LEU A 258 -13.46 17.82 -26.25
N GLY A 259 -14.76 17.88 -25.92
CA GLY A 259 -15.84 17.81 -26.91
C GLY A 259 -16.04 16.41 -27.50
N TRP A 260 -15.52 15.36 -26.85
CA TRP A 260 -15.61 13.97 -27.32
C TRP A 260 -16.89 13.27 -26.88
N ILE A 261 -17.56 13.81 -25.88
CA ILE A 261 -18.90 13.43 -25.41
C ILE A 261 -19.71 14.68 -25.08
N THR A 262 -21.03 14.56 -25.10
CA THR A 262 -21.97 15.61 -24.71
C THR A 262 -22.18 15.64 -23.19
N ALA A 263 -22.77 16.72 -22.67
CA ALA A 263 -23.15 16.81 -21.25
C ALA A 263 -24.23 15.77 -20.86
N GLN A 264 -25.07 15.37 -21.81
CA GLN A 264 -26.07 14.33 -21.59
C GLN A 264 -25.41 12.96 -21.45
N GLU A 265 -24.50 12.58 -22.37
CA GLU A 265 -23.75 11.32 -22.30
C GLU A 265 -22.90 11.24 -21.02
N GLU A 266 -22.26 12.34 -20.57
CA GLU A 266 -21.57 12.40 -19.29
C GLU A 266 -22.51 12.06 -18.14
N THR A 267 -23.70 12.68 -18.09
CA THR A 267 -24.67 12.48 -17.02
C THR A 267 -25.20 11.04 -16.98
N GLU A 268 -25.55 10.49 -18.15
CA GLU A 268 -26.02 9.11 -18.28
C GLU A 268 -24.95 8.11 -17.85
N ALA A 269 -23.70 8.29 -18.31
CA ALA A 269 -22.59 7.42 -17.93
C ALA A 269 -22.24 7.47 -16.44
N ARG A 270 -22.37 8.63 -15.78
CA ARG A 270 -22.18 8.77 -14.32
C ARG A 270 -23.24 8.00 -13.53
N GLN A 271 -24.48 7.99 -14.01
CA GLN A 271 -25.61 7.35 -13.34
C GLN A 271 -25.72 5.87 -13.66
N GLN A 272 -25.06 5.40 -14.72
CA GLN A 272 -25.14 4.00 -15.14
C GLN A 272 -24.63 3.09 -14.02
N PRO A 273 -25.46 2.12 -13.55
CA PRO A 273 -24.98 1.08 -12.65
C PRO A 273 -23.93 0.22 -13.34
N LEU A 274 -22.84 -0.05 -12.65
CA LEU A 274 -21.77 -0.90 -13.16
C LEU A 274 -21.84 -2.26 -12.47
N GLY A 275 -22.02 -3.31 -13.25
CA GLY A 275 -21.89 -4.68 -12.79
C GLY A 275 -20.41 -5.04 -12.67
N ILE A 276 -19.85 -4.87 -11.46
CA ILE A 276 -18.44 -5.23 -11.22
C ILE A 276 -18.31 -6.74 -11.26
N GLY A 277 -17.45 -7.22 -12.15
CA GLY A 277 -17.14 -8.63 -12.37
C GLY A 277 -16.23 -9.21 -11.28
N ARG A 278 -15.59 -10.32 -11.61
CA ARG A 278 -14.65 -11.03 -10.71
C ARG A 278 -13.26 -10.98 -11.32
N VAL A 279 -12.29 -10.54 -10.53
CA VAL A 279 -10.89 -10.54 -10.96
C VAL A 279 -10.41 -11.98 -11.19
N THR A 280 -9.63 -12.19 -12.25
CA THR A 280 -9.20 -13.53 -12.69
C THR A 280 -7.73 -13.84 -12.35
N SER A 281 -7.06 -12.94 -11.61
CA SER A 281 -5.64 -13.09 -11.30
C SER A 281 -5.35 -14.28 -10.38
N PHE A 282 -4.26 -14.99 -10.67
CA PHE A 282 -3.75 -16.12 -9.87
C PHE A 282 -4.74 -17.27 -9.60
N ARG A 283 -5.75 -17.53 -10.46
CA ARG A 283 -6.67 -18.67 -10.31
C ARG A 283 -5.98 -20.03 -10.19
N GLY A 284 -4.79 -20.17 -10.75
CA GLY A 284 -3.96 -21.37 -10.64
C GLY A 284 -3.11 -21.47 -9.37
N SER A 285 -3.18 -20.49 -8.46
CA SER A 285 -2.46 -20.54 -7.19
C SER A 285 -3.22 -21.33 -6.13
N GLU A 286 -2.51 -22.16 -5.36
CA GLU A 286 -3.07 -22.82 -4.17
C GLU A 286 -3.27 -21.83 -2.99
N ILE A 287 -2.71 -20.61 -3.08
CA ILE A 287 -2.72 -19.59 -2.01
C ILE A 287 -2.89 -18.18 -2.57
N PRO A 288 -3.98 -17.89 -3.26
CA PRO A 288 -4.10 -16.68 -4.06
C PRO A 288 -3.98 -15.38 -3.23
N TYR A 289 -4.50 -15.31 -2.00
CA TYR A 289 -4.35 -14.15 -1.11
C TYR A 289 -2.89 -13.83 -0.75
N LEU A 290 -1.97 -14.78 -0.85
CA LEU A 290 -0.55 -14.57 -0.62
C LEU A 290 0.22 -14.26 -1.90
N THR A 291 -0.18 -14.86 -3.02
CA THR A 291 0.57 -14.75 -4.28
C THR A 291 0.71 -13.29 -4.72
N GLU A 292 -0.34 -12.51 -4.61
CA GLU A 292 -0.33 -11.09 -4.99
C GLU A 292 0.60 -10.24 -4.12
N PRO A 293 0.54 -10.26 -2.76
CA PRO A 293 1.52 -9.57 -1.92
C PRO A 293 2.97 -9.97 -2.18
N VAL A 294 3.25 -11.26 -2.44
CA VAL A 294 4.60 -11.73 -2.80
C VAL A 294 5.06 -11.09 -4.10
N VAL A 295 4.23 -11.11 -5.13
CA VAL A 295 4.54 -10.50 -6.43
C VAL A 295 4.70 -8.99 -6.29
N GLN A 296 3.86 -8.32 -5.52
CA GLN A 296 3.93 -6.88 -5.29
C GLN A 296 5.22 -6.48 -4.55
N GLU A 297 5.58 -7.17 -3.46
CA GLU A 297 6.81 -6.91 -2.72
C GLU A 297 8.04 -7.11 -3.61
N LEU A 298 8.13 -8.23 -4.32
CA LEU A 298 9.28 -8.50 -5.19
C LEU A 298 9.33 -7.57 -6.40
N SER A 299 8.17 -7.20 -6.96
CA SER A 299 8.11 -6.26 -8.09
C SER A 299 8.60 -4.86 -7.72
N SER A 300 8.39 -4.43 -6.49
CA SER A 300 8.92 -3.15 -5.99
C SER A 300 10.45 -3.13 -5.90
N ARG A 301 11.08 -4.31 -5.73
CA ARG A 301 12.54 -4.48 -5.57
C ARG A 301 13.25 -4.80 -6.90
N PHE A 302 12.68 -5.70 -7.69
CA PHE A 302 13.35 -6.28 -8.87
C PHE A 302 12.68 -5.89 -10.19
N GLY A 303 11.54 -5.22 -10.14
CA GLY A 303 10.69 -4.99 -11.31
C GLY A 303 9.81 -6.21 -11.62
N ARG A 304 8.60 -5.92 -12.13
CA ARG A 304 7.58 -6.96 -12.30
C ARG A 304 7.95 -8.02 -13.33
N ASP A 305 8.57 -7.61 -14.44
CA ASP A 305 8.96 -8.56 -15.49
C ASP A 305 10.00 -9.57 -14.99
N ALA A 306 10.97 -9.12 -14.18
CA ALA A 306 11.92 -10.03 -13.56
C ALA A 306 11.23 -11.03 -12.62
N VAL A 307 10.21 -10.59 -11.88
CA VAL A 307 9.45 -11.48 -10.97
C VAL A 307 8.59 -12.49 -11.72
N LEU A 308 7.96 -12.10 -12.82
CA LEU A 308 7.06 -12.98 -13.56
C LEU A 308 7.80 -13.89 -14.55
N LYS A 309 8.85 -13.36 -15.22
CA LYS A 309 9.52 -13.94 -16.39
C LYS A 309 11.01 -14.24 -16.17
N GLY A 310 11.54 -13.93 -14.99
CA GLY A 310 12.98 -14.07 -14.70
C GLY A 310 13.39 -15.43 -14.15
N GLY A 311 12.52 -16.44 -14.16
CA GLY A 311 12.85 -17.78 -13.67
C GLY A 311 13.11 -17.83 -12.16
N MET A 312 12.57 -16.88 -11.38
CA MET A 312 12.81 -16.81 -9.95
C MET A 312 12.18 -18.00 -9.22
N ARG A 313 12.89 -18.48 -8.21
CA ARG A 313 12.38 -19.45 -7.25
C ARG A 313 12.18 -18.75 -5.92
N ILE A 314 10.91 -18.58 -5.54
CA ILE A 314 10.47 -17.79 -4.39
C ILE A 314 10.01 -18.77 -3.32
N GLN A 315 10.80 -18.91 -2.25
CA GLN A 315 10.37 -19.70 -1.08
C GLN A 315 9.67 -18.80 -0.07
N THR A 316 8.41 -19.14 0.22
CA THR A 316 7.59 -18.43 1.19
C THR A 316 7.70 -19.03 2.58
N THR A 317 7.24 -18.28 3.58
CA THR A 317 7.16 -18.72 4.98
C THR A 317 5.91 -19.56 5.28
N ILE A 318 5.00 -19.64 4.30
CA ILE A 318 3.70 -20.29 4.44
C ILE A 318 3.89 -21.80 4.67
N ASP A 319 3.14 -22.34 5.62
CA ASP A 319 2.95 -23.75 5.77
C ASP A 319 1.58 -24.13 5.16
N THR A 320 1.59 -24.91 4.10
CA THR A 320 0.37 -25.29 3.36
C THR A 320 -0.69 -25.92 4.27
N ASN A 321 -0.28 -26.63 5.32
CA ASN A 321 -1.24 -27.24 6.25
C ASN A 321 -1.93 -26.19 7.11
N PHE A 322 -1.18 -25.22 7.66
CA PHE A 322 -1.75 -24.10 8.41
C PHE A 322 -2.66 -23.26 7.50
N GLN A 323 -2.23 -23.00 6.28
CA GLN A 323 -3.01 -22.22 5.32
C GLN A 323 -4.37 -22.87 5.03
N ARG A 324 -4.39 -24.15 4.72
CA ARG A 324 -5.64 -24.90 4.48
C ARG A 324 -6.55 -24.97 5.70
N MET A 325 -5.97 -25.06 6.90
CA MET A 325 -6.74 -25.01 8.15
C MET A 325 -7.39 -23.64 8.32
N ALA A 326 -6.64 -22.56 8.05
CA ALA A 326 -7.15 -21.18 8.12
C ALA A 326 -8.29 -20.93 7.13
N GLU A 327 -8.10 -21.31 5.87
CA GLU A 327 -9.11 -21.16 4.81
C GLU A 327 -10.41 -21.91 5.14
N ARG A 328 -10.30 -23.17 5.54
CA ARG A 328 -11.47 -23.97 5.94
C ARG A 328 -12.18 -23.41 7.17
N THR A 329 -11.40 -22.89 8.13
CA THR A 329 -11.96 -22.28 9.33
C THR A 329 -12.72 -21.00 8.97
N VAL A 330 -12.11 -20.13 8.18
CA VAL A 330 -12.73 -18.86 7.73
C VAL A 330 -14.01 -19.14 6.93
N SER A 331 -13.95 -19.99 5.90
CA SER A 331 -15.11 -20.29 5.05
C SER A 331 -16.28 -20.89 5.85
N ARG A 332 -16.01 -21.90 6.71
CA ARG A 332 -17.03 -22.52 7.55
C ARG A 332 -17.67 -21.55 8.54
N TRP A 333 -16.87 -20.68 9.17
CA TRP A 333 -17.38 -19.71 10.11
C TRP A 333 -18.11 -18.58 9.43
N HIS A 334 -17.69 -18.16 8.24
CA HIS A 334 -18.41 -17.16 7.44
C HIS A 334 -19.84 -17.61 7.16
N GLU A 335 -20.04 -18.82 6.66
CA GLU A 335 -21.37 -19.38 6.41
C GLU A 335 -22.21 -19.45 7.71
N ARG A 336 -21.59 -19.93 8.80
CA ARG A 336 -22.26 -20.03 10.09
C ARG A 336 -22.72 -18.67 10.61
N LEU A 337 -21.87 -17.65 10.53
CA LEU A 337 -22.16 -16.30 11.02
C LEU A 337 -23.22 -15.59 10.18
N TYR A 338 -23.21 -15.81 8.87
CA TYR A 338 -24.29 -15.34 8.00
C TYR A 338 -25.65 -15.95 8.41
N ASN A 339 -25.68 -17.27 8.60
CA ASN A 339 -26.89 -17.97 9.04
C ASN A 339 -27.35 -17.56 10.46
N GLN A 340 -26.48 -17.02 11.29
CA GLN A 340 -26.79 -16.42 12.59
C GLN A 340 -27.23 -14.95 12.51
N GLY A 341 -27.24 -14.34 11.31
CA GLY A 341 -27.62 -12.95 11.08
C GLY A 341 -26.60 -11.92 11.54
N LEU A 342 -25.31 -12.30 11.63
CA LEU A 342 -24.25 -11.36 12.00
C LEU A 342 -24.03 -10.28 10.92
N TYR A 343 -24.21 -10.61 9.65
CA TYR A 343 -24.22 -9.68 8.53
C TYR A 343 -25.41 -9.96 7.61
N TYR A 344 -25.96 -8.88 7.05
CA TYR A 344 -27.18 -8.95 6.23
C TYR A 344 -26.89 -9.36 4.78
N ASN A 345 -25.68 -9.13 4.30
CA ASN A 345 -25.27 -9.48 2.95
C ASN A 345 -24.10 -10.49 3.01
N TYR A 346 -24.32 -11.65 2.38
CA TYR A 346 -23.35 -12.74 2.36
C TYR A 346 -21.98 -12.31 1.85
N ASN A 347 -21.93 -11.51 0.78
CA ASN A 347 -20.68 -11.10 0.15
C ASN A 347 -20.03 -9.87 0.81
N GLN A 348 -20.78 -9.08 1.59
CA GLN A 348 -20.25 -7.91 2.29
C GLN A 348 -19.59 -8.27 3.61
N GLY A 349 -20.15 -9.23 4.34
CA GLY A 349 -19.54 -9.72 5.56
C GLY A 349 -18.25 -10.49 5.27
N GLN A 350 -17.17 -10.15 5.96
CA GLN A 350 -15.83 -10.71 5.69
C GLN A 350 -15.13 -11.13 6.97
N ILE A 351 -14.24 -12.11 6.82
CA ILE A 351 -13.34 -12.59 7.87
C ILE A 351 -11.92 -12.59 7.34
N ALA A 352 -10.99 -11.97 8.05
CA ALA A 352 -9.56 -12.10 7.79
C ALA A 352 -8.87 -12.81 8.95
N LEU A 353 -7.87 -13.65 8.63
CA LEU A 353 -7.07 -14.39 9.61
C LEU A 353 -5.60 -14.35 9.20
N VAL A 354 -4.73 -13.97 10.15
CA VAL A 354 -3.27 -13.99 9.98
C VAL A 354 -2.63 -14.75 11.13
N ALA A 355 -1.77 -15.72 10.82
CA ALA A 355 -1.02 -16.51 11.79
C ALA A 355 0.49 -16.28 11.62
N VAL A 356 1.17 -15.87 12.70
CA VAL A 356 2.60 -15.49 12.73
C VAL A 356 3.33 -16.34 13.77
N ASP A 357 4.48 -16.90 13.42
CA ASP A 357 5.39 -17.57 14.36
C ASP A 357 6.14 -16.51 15.20
N PRO A 358 5.98 -16.45 16.54
CA PRO A 358 6.58 -15.42 17.37
C PRO A 358 8.12 -15.37 17.34
N ARG A 359 8.78 -16.49 17.06
CA ARG A 359 10.25 -16.57 17.10
C ARG A 359 10.91 -16.02 15.85
N THR A 360 10.25 -16.19 14.70
CA THR A 360 10.78 -15.81 13.39
C THR A 360 10.04 -14.64 12.77
N HIS A 361 8.84 -14.33 13.25
CA HIS A 361 7.85 -13.46 12.63
C HIS A 361 7.47 -13.89 11.18
N PHE A 362 7.66 -15.16 10.87
CA PHE A 362 7.20 -15.76 9.62
C PHE A 362 5.68 -15.87 9.62
N VAL A 363 5.05 -15.36 8.58
CA VAL A 363 3.62 -15.56 8.33
C VAL A 363 3.40 -17.02 7.93
N LYS A 364 2.73 -17.79 8.77
CA LYS A 364 2.47 -19.22 8.57
C LYS A 364 1.20 -19.49 7.76
N ALA A 365 0.21 -18.61 7.90
CA ALA A 365 -1.03 -18.61 7.14
C ALA A 365 -1.60 -17.20 7.05
N MET A 366 -2.26 -16.89 5.93
CA MET A 366 -2.92 -15.62 5.69
C MET A 366 -4.15 -15.80 4.82
N VAL A 367 -5.31 -15.36 5.32
CA VAL A 367 -6.60 -15.39 4.64
C VAL A 367 -7.19 -14.00 4.67
N GLY A 368 -7.42 -13.42 3.49
CA GLY A 368 -7.90 -12.03 3.35
C GLY A 368 -9.41 -11.90 3.16
N GLY A 369 -10.15 -13.00 3.15
CA GLY A 369 -11.60 -13.05 2.97
C GLY A 369 -12.09 -14.48 2.92
N PHE A 370 -13.42 -14.70 2.94
CA PHE A 370 -13.99 -16.06 2.99
C PHE A 370 -13.84 -16.83 1.67
N ASP A 371 -13.83 -16.13 0.55
CA ASP A 371 -13.67 -16.70 -0.79
C ASP A 371 -12.91 -15.73 -1.71
N TYR A 372 -11.75 -16.16 -2.21
CA TYR A 372 -10.95 -15.38 -3.15
C TYR A 372 -11.62 -15.19 -4.50
N GLN A 373 -12.49 -16.10 -4.91
CA GLN A 373 -13.22 -15.97 -6.18
C GLN A 373 -14.29 -14.87 -6.12
N GLU A 374 -14.86 -14.65 -4.92
CA GLU A 374 -15.85 -13.61 -4.69
C GLU A 374 -15.20 -12.23 -4.43
N SER A 375 -14.09 -12.20 -3.69
CA SER A 375 -13.39 -10.96 -3.36
C SER A 375 -11.88 -11.19 -3.27
N GLN A 376 -11.12 -10.55 -4.15
CA GLN A 376 -9.66 -10.63 -4.16
C GLN A 376 -9.00 -9.58 -3.25
N TYR A 377 -9.77 -8.64 -2.72
CA TYR A 377 -9.28 -7.68 -1.75
C TYR A 377 -8.74 -8.39 -0.51
N ASN A 378 -7.44 -8.31 -0.30
CA ASN A 378 -6.75 -8.99 0.80
C ASN A 378 -6.83 -8.17 2.08
N ARG A 379 -7.86 -8.39 2.87
CA ARG A 379 -8.10 -7.64 4.11
C ARG A 379 -7.03 -7.88 5.17
N ALA A 380 -6.26 -8.96 5.05
CA ALA A 380 -5.18 -9.26 5.97
C ALA A 380 -4.04 -8.23 5.93
N VAL A 381 -3.80 -7.62 4.77
CA VAL A 381 -2.68 -6.68 4.53
C VAL A 381 -3.12 -5.30 4.02
N GLN A 382 -4.33 -5.18 3.45
CA GLN A 382 -4.80 -3.95 2.81
C GLN A 382 -5.89 -3.24 3.60
N ALA A 383 -6.71 -3.97 4.40
CA ALA A 383 -7.80 -3.36 5.14
C ALA A 383 -7.26 -2.61 6.36
N GLN A 384 -7.41 -1.30 6.31
CA GLN A 384 -7.19 -0.41 7.44
C GLN A 384 -8.47 -0.37 8.27
N ARG A 385 -8.47 -1.00 9.47
CA ARG A 385 -9.64 -1.18 10.31
C ARG A 385 -9.35 -0.88 11.77
N GLN A 386 -10.30 -0.26 12.47
CA GLN A 386 -10.12 0.08 13.86
C GLN A 386 -10.04 -1.18 14.74
N PRO A 387 -8.92 -1.39 15.48
CA PRO A 387 -8.80 -2.53 16.38
C PRO A 387 -9.66 -2.38 17.65
N GLY A 388 -10.16 -1.20 17.94
CA GLY A 388 -10.90 -0.93 19.16
C GLY A 388 -10.10 -1.36 20.40
N SER A 389 -10.76 -2.02 21.33
CA SER A 389 -10.10 -2.49 22.58
C SER A 389 -8.92 -3.47 22.38
N ALA A 390 -8.71 -4.01 21.17
CA ALA A 390 -7.50 -4.81 20.90
C ALA A 390 -6.21 -3.96 20.88
N PHE A 391 -6.32 -2.63 20.86
CA PHE A 391 -5.20 -1.71 21.00
C PHE A 391 -4.70 -1.56 22.45
N LYS A 392 -5.53 -1.83 23.46
CA LYS A 392 -5.19 -1.64 24.89
C LYS A 392 -3.88 -2.29 25.34
N PRO A 393 -3.47 -3.49 24.89
CA PRO A 393 -2.21 -4.09 25.26
C PRO A 393 -0.98 -3.20 25.03
N PHE A 394 -0.98 -2.35 24.01
CA PHE A 394 0.11 -1.41 23.74
C PHE A 394 0.21 -0.36 24.85
N VAL A 395 -0.92 0.15 25.33
CA VAL A 395 -0.99 1.09 26.45
C VAL A 395 -0.51 0.45 27.74
N TYR A 396 -1.00 -0.75 28.06
CA TYR A 396 -0.65 -1.46 29.30
C TYR A 396 0.80 -1.93 29.28
N TYR A 397 1.32 -2.39 28.13
CA TYR A 397 2.75 -2.68 27.99
C TYR A 397 3.60 -1.43 28.31
N THR A 398 3.27 -0.28 27.70
CA THR A 398 4.00 0.98 27.92
C THR A 398 3.95 1.39 29.39
N ALA A 399 2.83 1.17 30.07
CA ALA A 399 2.69 1.42 31.51
C ALA A 399 3.62 0.51 32.33
N PHE A 400 3.70 -0.78 31.99
CA PHE A 400 4.60 -1.71 32.67
C PHE A 400 6.08 -1.39 32.42
N ALA A 401 6.41 -1.06 31.16
CA ALA A 401 7.77 -0.67 30.79
C ALA A 401 8.26 0.63 31.45
N SER A 402 7.33 1.53 31.86
CA SER A 402 7.67 2.72 32.64
C SER A 402 8.12 2.42 34.07
N GLY A 403 8.00 1.17 34.55
CA GLY A 403 8.28 0.77 35.94
C GLY A 403 7.24 1.25 36.96
N ARG A 404 6.34 2.18 36.60
CA ARG A 404 5.34 2.80 37.47
C ARG A 404 4.15 1.88 37.77
N TYR A 405 3.82 1.01 36.83
CA TYR A 405 2.68 0.10 36.91
C TYR A 405 3.09 -1.37 36.92
N THR A 406 2.26 -2.18 37.55
CA THR A 406 2.30 -3.65 37.51
C THR A 406 0.90 -4.18 37.24
N PRO A 407 0.71 -5.47 36.90
CA PRO A 407 -0.63 -6.06 36.77
C PRO A 407 -1.51 -5.87 38.01
N ASP A 408 -0.93 -5.75 39.19
CA ASP A 408 -1.65 -5.65 40.47
C ASP A 408 -1.81 -4.20 40.97
N THR A 409 -1.25 -3.22 40.26
CA THR A 409 -1.46 -1.80 40.57
C THR A 409 -2.95 -1.48 40.48
N VAL A 410 -3.46 -0.79 41.51
CA VAL A 410 -4.86 -0.36 41.59
C VAL A 410 -5.06 0.93 40.78
N VAL A 411 -6.07 0.95 39.95
CA VAL A 411 -6.45 2.09 39.10
C VAL A 411 -7.96 2.38 39.22
N SER A 412 -8.34 3.62 38.96
CA SER A 412 -9.73 4.05 39.10
C SER A 412 -10.50 3.85 37.81
N ASP A 413 -11.63 3.16 37.90
CA ASP A 413 -12.68 3.08 36.87
C ASP A 413 -13.87 3.99 37.23
N SER A 414 -13.61 5.23 37.63
CA SER A 414 -14.63 6.26 37.89
C SER A 414 -14.67 7.27 36.74
N PRO A 415 -15.80 7.95 36.53
CA PRO A 415 -15.93 8.96 35.47
C PRO A 415 -14.78 9.95 35.45
N VAL A 416 -14.33 10.32 34.27
CA VAL A 416 -13.28 11.29 34.02
C VAL A 416 -13.55 12.01 32.71
N SER A 417 -13.23 13.30 32.65
CA SER A 417 -13.28 14.09 31.43
C SER A 417 -11.93 14.73 31.18
N TYR A 418 -11.50 14.72 29.93
CA TYR A 418 -10.27 15.36 29.46
C TYR A 418 -10.62 16.48 28.50
N ARG A 419 -9.85 17.57 28.55
CA ARG A 419 -10.02 18.64 27.57
C ARG A 419 -9.60 18.17 26.18
N ASP A 420 -10.47 18.40 25.18
CA ASP A 420 -10.23 18.01 23.79
C ASP A 420 -10.66 19.18 22.87
N GLY A 421 -9.69 19.94 22.43
CA GLY A 421 -9.93 21.22 21.73
C GLY A 421 -10.73 22.19 22.60
N ASP A 422 -11.87 22.64 22.07
CA ASP A 422 -12.82 23.52 22.77
C ASP A 422 -13.85 22.77 23.61
N GLY A 423 -13.81 21.40 23.63
CA GLY A 423 -14.73 20.55 24.35
C GLY A 423 -14.07 19.64 25.37
N PHE A 424 -14.81 18.61 25.77
CA PHE A 424 -14.36 17.57 26.68
C PHE A 424 -14.63 16.19 26.10
N TYR A 425 -13.65 15.32 26.16
CA TYR A 425 -13.79 13.89 25.90
C TYR A 425 -14.05 13.16 27.20
N THR A 426 -15.17 12.46 27.31
CA THR A 426 -15.59 11.69 28.48
C THR A 426 -15.74 10.21 28.09
N PRO A 427 -14.72 9.37 28.34
CA PRO A 427 -14.80 7.95 27.99
C PRO A 427 -15.88 7.24 28.81
N GLN A 428 -16.58 6.31 28.17
CA GLN A 428 -17.59 5.45 28.79
C GLN A 428 -17.15 3.98 28.69
N ASN A 429 -17.48 3.16 29.68
CA ASN A 429 -17.33 1.72 29.56
C ASN A 429 -18.43 1.13 28.68
N TYR A 430 -18.13 0.01 28.03
CA TYR A 430 -19.14 -0.76 27.31
C TYR A 430 -20.20 -1.24 28.32
N GLY A 431 -21.48 -0.91 28.03
CA GLY A 431 -22.58 -1.18 28.96
C GLY A 431 -22.83 -0.10 30.05
N GLY A 432 -22.01 0.96 30.13
CA GLY A 432 -22.30 2.19 30.89
C GLY A 432 -22.03 2.12 32.41
N GLY A 433 -21.51 1.01 32.94
CA GLY A 433 -21.21 0.87 34.38
C GLY A 433 -19.79 1.31 34.75
N PHE A 434 -19.56 1.49 36.07
CA PHE A 434 -18.25 1.81 36.66
C PHE A 434 -17.93 0.81 37.75
N SER A 435 -16.68 0.34 37.79
CA SER A 435 -16.21 -0.68 38.76
C SER A 435 -15.45 -0.09 39.97
N GLY A 436 -15.29 1.25 40.02
CA GLY A 436 -14.55 1.92 41.11
C GLY A 436 -13.05 1.65 41.03
N SER A 437 -12.50 1.10 42.10
CA SER A 437 -11.06 0.75 42.17
C SER A 437 -10.84 -0.70 41.74
N VAL A 438 -10.04 -0.92 40.71
CA VAL A 438 -9.72 -2.25 40.15
C VAL A 438 -8.23 -2.41 39.94
N SER A 439 -7.71 -3.66 39.94
CA SER A 439 -6.35 -3.89 39.48
C SER A 439 -6.22 -3.68 37.96
N VAL A 440 -5.02 -3.31 37.49
CA VAL A 440 -4.69 -3.21 36.06
C VAL A 440 -5.03 -4.52 35.34
N ARG A 441 -4.73 -5.68 35.94
CA ARG A 441 -5.10 -7.02 35.43
C ARG A 441 -6.60 -7.13 35.20
N THR A 442 -7.41 -6.75 36.17
CA THR A 442 -8.88 -6.78 36.08
C THR A 442 -9.36 -5.80 35.02
N ALA A 443 -8.82 -4.58 34.98
CA ALA A 443 -9.17 -3.58 33.97
C ALA A 443 -8.90 -4.08 32.55
N LEU A 444 -7.78 -4.77 32.32
CA LEU A 444 -7.44 -5.36 31.03
C LEU A 444 -8.32 -6.58 30.72
N ALA A 445 -8.55 -7.46 31.70
CA ALA A 445 -9.37 -8.66 31.55
C ALA A 445 -10.81 -8.35 31.18
N GLN A 446 -11.43 -7.37 31.86
CA GLN A 446 -12.78 -6.90 31.61
C GLN A 446 -12.85 -5.82 30.53
N SER A 447 -11.71 -5.45 29.94
CA SER A 447 -11.62 -4.46 28.87
C SER A 447 -12.22 -3.08 29.22
N LEU A 448 -12.07 -2.62 30.48
CA LEU A 448 -12.57 -1.33 30.92
C LEU A 448 -11.90 -0.19 30.13
N ASN A 449 -12.72 0.80 29.74
CA ASN A 449 -12.26 1.90 28.88
C ASN A 449 -11.56 3.00 29.71
N ILE A 450 -12.15 3.37 30.83
CA ILE A 450 -11.67 4.50 31.64
C ILE A 450 -10.27 4.26 32.18
N PRO A 451 -9.93 3.10 32.78
CA PRO A 451 -8.56 2.80 33.19
C PRO A 451 -7.57 2.87 32.04
N ALA A 452 -7.91 2.39 30.84
CA ALA A 452 -7.04 2.44 29.68
C ALA A 452 -6.71 3.88 29.27
N VAL A 453 -7.74 4.77 29.22
CA VAL A 453 -7.54 6.18 28.88
C VAL A 453 -6.72 6.88 29.99
N ARG A 454 -7.04 6.65 31.27
CA ARG A 454 -6.28 7.23 32.41
C ARG A 454 -4.81 6.87 32.34
N ILE A 455 -4.50 5.59 32.18
CA ILE A 455 -3.13 5.09 32.06
C ILE A 455 -2.46 5.70 30.84
N GLY A 456 -3.12 5.70 29.68
CA GLY A 456 -2.58 6.28 28.44
C GLY A 456 -2.21 7.76 28.58
N GLN A 457 -3.05 8.54 29.27
CA GLN A 457 -2.77 9.94 29.55
C GLN A 457 -1.63 10.11 30.57
N ASP A 458 -1.56 9.26 31.58
CA ASP A 458 -0.53 9.34 32.61
C ASP A 458 0.88 8.97 32.11
N ILE A 459 0.98 7.95 31.23
CA ILE A 459 2.28 7.51 30.65
C ILE A 459 2.69 8.35 29.43
N GLY A 460 1.74 9.04 28.79
CA GLY A 460 1.94 9.82 27.58
C GLY A 460 1.71 9.03 26.29
N LEU A 461 0.81 9.51 25.45
CA LEU A 461 0.39 8.82 24.21
C LEU A 461 1.54 8.67 23.19
N ASN A 462 2.49 9.61 23.14
CA ASN A 462 3.67 9.50 22.27
C ASN A 462 4.53 8.28 22.61
N LYS A 463 4.69 7.95 23.90
CA LYS A 463 5.41 6.73 24.30
C LYS A 463 4.69 5.45 23.86
N VAL A 464 3.36 5.47 23.86
CA VAL A 464 2.57 4.35 23.31
C VAL A 464 2.81 4.22 21.81
N ILE A 465 2.84 5.34 21.06
CA ILE A 465 3.14 5.36 19.63
C ILE A 465 4.56 4.84 19.35
N GLU A 466 5.55 5.25 20.15
CA GLU A 466 6.93 4.74 20.04
C GLU A 466 6.98 3.21 20.21
N VAL A 467 6.24 2.67 21.17
CA VAL A 467 6.10 1.21 21.35
C VAL A 467 5.45 0.57 20.13
N CYS A 468 4.38 1.15 19.59
CA CYS A 468 3.75 0.64 18.36
C CYS A 468 4.75 0.62 17.19
N ARG A 469 5.58 1.65 17.03
CA ARG A 469 6.63 1.70 16.01
C ARG A 469 7.71 0.64 16.24
N ALA A 470 8.15 0.44 17.47
CA ALA A 470 9.09 -0.61 17.81
C ALA A 470 8.55 -2.03 17.54
N LEU A 471 7.23 -2.20 17.58
CA LEU A 471 6.52 -3.42 17.24
C LEU A 471 6.25 -3.60 15.74
N GLY A 472 6.80 -2.74 14.88
CA GLY A 472 6.67 -2.83 13.42
C GLY A 472 5.34 -2.31 12.84
N ILE A 473 4.52 -1.61 13.63
CA ILE A 473 3.29 -0.99 13.13
C ILE A 473 3.67 0.23 12.27
N LYS A 474 3.30 0.20 10.99
CA LYS A 474 3.62 1.24 9.98
C LYS A 474 2.45 2.19 9.71
N SER A 475 1.23 1.74 9.99
CA SER A 475 0.01 2.54 9.85
C SER A 475 0.10 3.88 10.60
N PRO A 476 -0.44 4.98 10.07
CA PRO A 476 -0.43 6.28 10.74
C PRO A 476 -1.11 6.21 12.12
N ILE A 477 -0.48 6.77 13.16
CA ILE A 477 -1.05 6.83 14.52
C ILE A 477 -0.92 8.26 15.02
N GLU A 478 -2.03 8.84 15.45
CA GLU A 478 -2.09 10.18 16.02
C GLU A 478 -2.27 10.12 17.54
N PRO A 479 -1.64 11.02 18.32
CA PRO A 479 -1.71 11.04 19.79
C PRO A 479 -3.03 11.67 20.30
N VAL A 480 -4.18 11.16 19.82
CA VAL A 480 -5.51 11.62 20.25
C VAL A 480 -5.92 10.95 21.58
N ILE A 481 -6.75 11.63 22.37
CA ILE A 481 -7.18 11.16 23.71
C ILE A 481 -7.83 9.77 23.67
N SER A 482 -8.54 9.47 22.58
CA SER A 482 -9.21 8.19 22.35
C SER A 482 -8.29 7.07 21.85
N LEU A 483 -7.01 7.36 21.53
CA LEU A 483 -6.04 6.35 21.07
C LEU A 483 -5.99 5.09 21.95
N PRO A 484 -6.02 5.17 23.29
CA PRO A 484 -6.03 3.98 24.15
C PRO A 484 -7.21 3.04 23.92
N LEU A 485 -8.26 3.51 23.25
CA LEU A 485 -9.44 2.72 22.89
C LEU A 485 -9.39 2.21 21.44
N GLY A 486 -8.27 2.44 20.73
CA GLY A 486 -8.04 1.96 19.37
C GLY A 486 -8.71 2.79 18.29
N SER A 487 -8.80 4.12 18.47
CA SER A 487 -9.22 5.06 17.42
C SER A 487 -8.09 5.30 16.41
N VAL A 488 -7.63 4.25 15.79
CA VAL A 488 -6.55 4.17 14.79
C VAL A 488 -6.88 3.02 13.85
N ASP A 489 -6.49 3.11 12.60
CA ASP A 489 -6.72 2.04 11.63
C ASP A 489 -5.46 1.20 11.46
N LEU A 490 -5.57 -0.12 11.68
CA LEU A 490 -4.48 -1.10 11.60
C LEU A 490 -4.89 -2.30 10.75
N THR A 491 -3.89 -2.99 10.18
CA THR A 491 -4.13 -4.23 9.46
C THR A 491 -4.08 -5.46 10.36
N PRO A 492 -4.76 -6.56 10.00
CA PRO A 492 -4.61 -7.84 10.72
C PRO A 492 -3.16 -8.36 10.78
N LEU A 493 -2.34 -8.12 9.76
CA LEU A 493 -0.93 -8.50 9.75
C LEU A 493 -0.13 -7.70 10.79
N GLU A 494 -0.32 -6.38 10.88
CA GLU A 494 0.34 -5.57 11.90
C GLU A 494 -0.04 -6.02 13.31
N MET A 495 -1.31 -6.30 13.55
CA MET A 495 -1.78 -6.79 14.85
C MET A 495 -1.21 -8.16 15.20
N ALA A 496 -1.19 -9.11 14.26
CA ALA A 496 -0.62 -10.44 14.47
C ALA A 496 0.89 -10.37 14.76
N GLY A 497 1.64 -9.54 14.03
CA GLY A 497 3.08 -9.33 14.19
C GLY A 497 3.43 -8.66 15.52
N ALA A 498 2.71 -7.60 15.90
CA ALA A 498 2.91 -6.92 17.16
C ALA A 498 2.66 -7.86 18.37
N PHE A 499 1.59 -8.66 18.32
CA PHE A 499 1.29 -9.64 19.38
C PHE A 499 2.27 -10.82 19.37
N ALA A 500 2.85 -11.18 18.22
CA ALA A 500 3.95 -12.15 18.14
C ALA A 500 5.18 -11.69 18.95
N THR A 501 5.48 -10.39 18.93
CA THR A 501 6.56 -9.82 19.73
C THR A 501 6.29 -9.93 21.24
N PHE A 502 5.04 -9.72 21.69
CA PHE A 502 4.66 -9.97 23.09
C PHE A 502 4.82 -11.45 23.45
N ALA A 503 4.37 -12.36 22.57
CA ALA A 503 4.51 -13.81 22.76
C ALA A 503 5.97 -14.27 22.87
N ASN A 504 6.88 -13.60 22.17
CA ASN A 504 8.32 -13.83 22.17
C ASN A 504 9.08 -12.97 23.18
N ASN A 505 8.39 -12.47 24.16
CA ASN A 505 8.97 -11.73 25.30
C ASN A 505 9.79 -10.51 24.88
N GLY A 506 9.35 -9.81 23.84
CA GLY A 506 9.93 -8.56 23.37
C GLY A 506 10.96 -8.68 22.23
N TRP A 507 11.22 -9.91 21.74
CA TRP A 507 12.04 -10.10 20.55
C TRP A 507 11.20 -9.92 19.28
N HIS A 508 11.63 -9.04 18.40
CA HIS A 508 10.93 -8.63 17.18
C HIS A 508 11.76 -8.87 15.93
N SER A 509 11.10 -9.23 14.85
CA SER A 509 11.50 -9.08 13.46
C SER A 509 10.30 -8.58 12.67
N ASP A 510 10.51 -7.92 11.54
CA ASP A 510 9.39 -7.55 10.65
C ASP A 510 8.68 -8.82 10.15
N PRO A 511 7.34 -8.89 10.26
CA PRO A 511 6.60 -10.00 9.67
C PRO A 511 6.87 -10.10 8.17
N THR A 512 7.23 -11.30 7.71
CA THR A 512 7.49 -11.57 6.30
C THR A 512 6.79 -12.84 5.84
N PHE A 513 6.44 -12.88 4.57
CA PHE A 513 5.92 -14.08 3.89
C PHE A 513 6.90 -14.64 2.85
N ILE A 514 8.11 -14.05 2.72
CA ILE A 514 9.19 -14.53 1.84
C ILE A 514 10.39 -14.93 2.69
N VAL A 515 10.89 -16.16 2.53
CA VAL A 515 12.13 -16.64 3.17
C VAL A 515 13.33 -16.21 2.36
N HIS A 516 13.40 -16.69 1.11
CA HIS A 516 14.45 -16.30 0.17
C HIS A 516 13.98 -16.38 -1.29
N VAL A 517 14.68 -15.69 -2.14
CA VAL A 517 14.47 -15.71 -3.59
C VAL A 517 15.80 -16.01 -4.27
N THR A 518 15.80 -16.96 -5.21
CA THR A 518 16.94 -17.22 -6.07
C THR A 518 16.58 -16.99 -7.54
N ASP A 519 17.58 -16.71 -8.38
CA ASP A 519 17.41 -16.74 -9.82
C ASP A 519 17.39 -18.18 -10.38
N SER A 520 17.26 -18.34 -11.69
CA SER A 520 17.26 -19.63 -12.37
C SER A 520 18.62 -20.37 -12.26
N ALA A 521 19.70 -19.65 -12.04
CA ALA A 521 21.04 -20.20 -11.83
C ALA A 521 21.30 -20.61 -10.36
N GLY A 522 20.39 -20.28 -9.44
CA GLY A 522 20.48 -20.59 -8.01
C GLY A 522 21.19 -19.51 -7.18
N ASN A 523 21.52 -18.34 -7.77
CA ASN A 523 22.10 -17.24 -7.01
C ASN A 523 21.02 -16.61 -6.10
N VAL A 524 21.38 -16.28 -4.86
CA VAL A 524 20.46 -15.65 -3.91
C VAL A 524 20.28 -14.19 -4.26
N LEU A 525 19.04 -13.80 -4.58
CA LEU A 525 18.63 -12.43 -4.86
C LEU A 525 18.10 -11.72 -3.61
N LEU A 526 17.43 -12.46 -2.71
CA LEU A 526 16.89 -11.95 -1.46
C LEU A 526 17.00 -13.04 -0.38
N ASP A 527 17.43 -12.64 0.81
CA ASP A 527 17.45 -13.49 2.01
C ASP A 527 16.83 -12.72 3.19
N ASN A 528 15.65 -13.17 3.61
CA ASN A 528 14.90 -12.64 4.74
C ASN A 528 15.05 -13.55 5.98
N THR A 529 16.19 -14.23 6.14
CA THR A 529 16.47 -14.97 7.38
C THR A 529 16.28 -14.04 8.59
N PRO A 530 15.44 -14.42 9.57
CA PRO A 530 15.10 -13.55 10.68
C PRO A 530 16.34 -13.13 11.49
N LYS A 531 16.40 -11.84 11.79
CA LYS A 531 17.42 -11.25 12.67
C LYS A 531 16.71 -10.56 13.84
N PRO A 532 16.15 -11.34 14.79
CA PRO A 532 15.33 -10.78 15.84
C PRO A 532 16.16 -9.85 16.73
N GLN A 533 15.54 -8.73 17.11
CA GLN A 533 16.10 -7.74 18.01
C GLN A 533 15.24 -7.62 19.26
N GLN A 534 15.86 -7.42 20.43
CA GLN A 534 15.14 -7.14 21.66
C GLN A 534 14.66 -5.68 21.62
N VAL A 535 13.40 -5.47 21.27
CA VAL A 535 12.81 -4.11 21.13
C VAL A 535 11.95 -3.72 22.32
N LEU A 536 11.53 -4.69 23.13
CA LEU A 536 10.72 -4.46 24.31
C LEU A 536 11.44 -4.92 25.58
N ASP A 537 11.13 -4.26 26.71
CA ASP A 537 11.57 -4.71 28.03
C ASP A 537 10.97 -6.10 28.35
N PRO A 538 11.78 -7.12 28.66
CA PRO A 538 11.31 -8.49 28.82
C PRO A 538 10.44 -8.68 30.08
N TRP A 539 10.67 -7.90 31.17
CA TRP A 539 9.82 -7.95 32.35
C TRP A 539 8.41 -7.42 32.02
N ALA A 540 8.35 -6.27 31.34
CA ALA A 540 7.08 -5.65 30.96
C ALA A 540 6.29 -6.53 29.98
N ALA A 541 6.96 -7.18 29.02
CA ALA A 541 6.33 -8.13 28.10
C ALA A 541 5.79 -9.36 28.84
N ALA A 542 6.55 -9.93 29.78
CA ALA A 542 6.11 -11.03 30.61
C ALA A 542 4.93 -10.63 31.52
N ALA A 543 4.96 -9.44 32.10
CA ALA A 543 3.87 -8.90 32.91
C ALA A 543 2.59 -8.68 32.09
N LEU A 544 2.74 -8.22 30.86
CA LEU A 544 1.62 -8.10 29.93
C LEU A 544 1.03 -9.48 29.56
N ASN A 545 1.89 -10.46 29.24
CA ASN A 545 1.46 -11.83 28.95
C ASN A 545 0.66 -12.42 30.11
N ASP A 546 1.15 -12.27 31.33
CA ASP A 546 0.47 -12.72 32.55
C ASP A 546 -0.89 -12.02 32.74
N ALA A 547 -0.97 -10.71 32.55
CA ALA A 547 -2.23 -9.96 32.61
C ALA A 547 -3.21 -10.36 31.51
N MET A 548 -2.74 -10.58 30.27
CA MET A 548 -3.59 -10.96 29.13
C MET A 548 -4.10 -12.40 29.18
N ARG A 549 -3.47 -13.29 29.96
CA ARG A 549 -4.06 -14.63 30.24
C ARG A 549 -5.41 -14.50 30.93
N ALA A 550 -5.59 -13.50 31.80
CA ALA A 550 -6.85 -13.28 32.49
C ALA A 550 -8.01 -12.92 31.52
N VAL A 551 -7.72 -12.33 30.36
CA VAL A 551 -8.73 -12.06 29.32
C VAL A 551 -9.39 -13.35 28.83
N ILE A 552 -8.60 -14.42 28.71
CA ILE A 552 -9.06 -15.74 28.24
C ILE A 552 -9.62 -16.60 29.38
N THR A 553 -9.04 -16.52 30.58
CA THR A 553 -9.45 -17.39 31.70
C THR A 553 -10.76 -16.97 32.35
N ASN A 554 -10.93 -15.66 32.56
CA ASN A 554 -12.08 -15.11 33.29
C ASN A 554 -12.53 -13.72 32.78
N GLY A 555 -12.01 -13.28 31.63
CA GLY A 555 -12.32 -11.99 31.03
C GLY A 555 -13.26 -12.08 29.83
N THR A 556 -13.08 -11.14 28.88
CA THR A 556 -13.95 -10.96 27.72
C THR A 556 -13.80 -12.06 26.64
N ALA A 557 -12.80 -12.95 26.73
CA ALA A 557 -12.51 -13.96 25.70
C ALA A 557 -12.52 -15.41 26.24
N THR A 558 -13.40 -15.74 27.17
CA THR A 558 -13.49 -17.11 27.72
C THR A 558 -13.78 -18.16 26.64
N ALA A 559 -14.42 -17.77 25.54
CA ALA A 559 -14.65 -18.63 24.38
C ALA A 559 -13.36 -19.01 23.60
N ALA A 560 -12.23 -18.33 23.87
CA ALA A 560 -10.92 -18.65 23.28
C ALA A 560 -10.12 -19.71 24.06
N GLN A 561 -10.64 -20.30 25.13
CA GLN A 561 -9.94 -21.33 25.91
C GLN A 561 -9.65 -22.58 25.07
N ILE A 562 -8.37 -22.99 25.01
CA ILE A 562 -7.87 -24.13 24.21
C ILE A 562 -7.19 -25.22 25.05
N GLY A 563 -7.35 -25.19 26.38
CA GLY A 563 -6.78 -26.20 27.28
C GLY A 563 -5.26 -26.10 27.47
N ARG A 564 -4.64 -24.98 27.07
CA ARG A 564 -3.22 -24.66 27.28
C ARG A 564 -3.02 -23.16 27.56
N PRO A 565 -1.86 -22.75 28.10
CA PRO A 565 -1.58 -21.34 28.32
C PRO A 565 -1.73 -20.51 27.04
N ALA A 566 -2.62 -19.53 27.09
CA ALA A 566 -2.88 -18.62 25.99
C ALA A 566 -3.16 -17.21 26.55
N ALA A 567 -2.79 -16.20 25.80
CA ALA A 567 -3.03 -14.80 26.09
C ALA A 567 -3.67 -14.12 24.86
N GLY A 568 -4.41 -13.04 25.07
CA GLY A 568 -5.05 -12.37 23.94
C GLY A 568 -5.94 -11.21 24.36
N LYS A 569 -6.50 -10.51 23.38
CA LYS A 569 -7.38 -9.37 23.59
C LYS A 569 -8.49 -9.29 22.55
N THR A 570 -9.70 -9.04 23.02
CA THR A 570 -10.87 -8.75 22.19
C THR A 570 -10.86 -7.29 21.75
N GLY A 571 -11.32 -7.03 20.53
CA GLY A 571 -11.63 -5.72 20.00
C GLY A 571 -13.10 -5.64 19.58
N THR A 572 -13.72 -4.50 19.82
CA THR A 572 -15.06 -4.15 19.34
C THR A 572 -15.06 -2.64 19.19
N THR A 573 -15.43 -2.16 18.00
CA THR A 573 -15.53 -0.73 17.71
C THR A 573 -16.92 -0.18 18.03
N SER A 574 -17.01 1.14 18.11
CA SER A 574 -18.28 1.83 18.23
C SER A 574 -19.21 1.45 17.07
N ALA A 575 -20.49 1.25 17.38
CA ALA A 575 -21.50 0.78 16.43
C ALA A 575 -21.23 -0.61 15.82
N GLU A 576 -20.36 -1.43 16.45
CA GLU A 576 -20.16 -2.84 16.10
C GLU A 576 -19.74 -3.06 14.63
N ARG A 577 -18.95 -2.14 14.05
CA ARG A 577 -18.53 -2.22 12.64
C ARG A 577 -17.37 -3.19 12.43
N ASP A 578 -16.43 -3.23 13.38
CA ASP A 578 -15.26 -4.09 13.37
C ASP A 578 -15.17 -4.85 14.69
N ILE A 579 -15.03 -6.16 14.62
CA ILE A 579 -14.81 -7.00 15.78
C ILE A 579 -13.55 -7.84 15.58
N TRP A 580 -12.75 -7.96 16.66
CA TRP A 580 -11.43 -8.55 16.62
C TRP A 580 -11.22 -9.52 17.77
N PHE A 581 -10.39 -10.51 17.52
CA PHE A 581 -9.65 -11.19 18.57
C PHE A 581 -8.22 -11.43 18.10
N VAL A 582 -7.26 -10.93 18.88
CA VAL A 582 -5.84 -11.20 18.68
C VAL A 582 -5.36 -11.99 19.87
N GLY A 583 -4.96 -13.22 19.62
CA GLY A 583 -4.54 -14.13 20.69
C GLY A 583 -3.33 -14.94 20.29
N TYR A 584 -2.60 -15.44 21.26
CA TYR A 584 -1.37 -16.18 21.04
C TYR A 584 -1.08 -17.20 22.14
N VAL A 585 -0.24 -18.16 21.77
CA VAL A 585 0.56 -19.03 22.61
C VAL A 585 2.04 -18.73 22.33
N PRO A 586 3.02 -19.27 23.09
CA PRO A 586 4.44 -19.04 22.77
C PRO A 586 4.88 -19.47 21.37
N GLN A 587 4.13 -20.38 20.70
CA GLN A 587 4.47 -20.90 19.38
C GLN A 587 3.74 -20.23 18.21
N LEU A 588 2.63 -19.53 18.46
CA LEU A 588 1.79 -18.96 17.38
C LEU A 588 0.98 -17.77 17.86
N SER A 589 1.06 -16.66 17.12
CA SER A 589 0.21 -15.46 17.26
C SER A 589 -0.79 -15.42 16.13
N VAL A 590 -2.07 -15.18 16.42
CA VAL A 590 -3.14 -15.16 15.42
C VAL A 590 -4.05 -13.97 15.64
N ALA A 591 -4.20 -13.15 14.61
CA ALA A 591 -5.22 -12.11 14.54
C ALA A 591 -6.39 -12.57 13.68
N VAL A 592 -7.60 -12.38 14.18
CA VAL A 592 -8.84 -12.61 13.43
C VAL A 592 -9.68 -11.34 13.51
N TRP A 593 -10.17 -10.90 12.35
CA TRP A 593 -11.03 -9.75 12.18
C TRP A 593 -12.31 -10.14 11.45
N ILE A 594 -13.42 -9.49 11.81
CA ILE A 594 -14.71 -9.57 11.10
C ILE A 594 -15.27 -8.15 10.94
N GLY A 595 -15.79 -7.85 9.76
CA GLY A 595 -16.48 -6.60 9.44
C GLY A 595 -17.15 -6.66 8.07
N ASN A 596 -17.97 -5.66 7.76
CA ASN A 596 -18.52 -5.47 6.43
C ASN A 596 -17.60 -4.61 5.58
N ASP A 597 -17.48 -4.90 4.28
CA ASP A 597 -16.63 -4.14 3.36
C ASP A 597 -17.08 -2.69 3.20
N ASP A 598 -18.37 -2.44 3.27
CA ASP A 598 -18.99 -1.12 3.16
C ASP A 598 -19.03 -0.32 4.46
N TYR A 599 -18.36 -0.80 5.54
CA TYR A 599 -18.37 -0.21 6.87
C TYR A 599 -19.76 -0.13 7.55
N THR A 600 -20.78 -0.83 7.05
CA THR A 600 -22.05 -0.95 7.76
C THR A 600 -21.87 -1.74 9.05
N PRO A 601 -22.66 -1.44 10.10
CA PRO A 601 -22.62 -2.19 11.34
C PRO A 601 -22.91 -3.68 11.12
N LEU A 602 -22.28 -4.51 11.94
CA LEU A 602 -22.64 -5.93 12.09
C LEU A 602 -23.96 -6.07 12.87
N GLY A 603 -24.48 -7.28 12.97
CA GLY A 603 -25.68 -7.56 13.75
C GLY A 603 -25.54 -7.11 15.22
N ARG A 604 -26.66 -6.73 15.84
CA ARG A 604 -26.68 -6.21 17.21
C ARG A 604 -26.04 -7.20 18.20
N GLY A 605 -25.17 -6.70 19.05
CA GLY A 605 -24.45 -7.51 20.06
C GLY A 605 -23.20 -8.19 19.50
N ALA A 606 -22.74 -7.80 18.31
CA ALA A 606 -21.49 -8.30 17.73
C ALA A 606 -20.29 -7.89 18.59
N THR A 607 -19.59 -8.87 19.16
CA THR A 607 -18.41 -8.64 19.98
C THR A 607 -17.25 -9.58 19.58
N GLY A 608 -16.02 -9.10 19.77
CA GLY A 608 -14.84 -9.93 19.54
C GLY A 608 -14.82 -11.20 20.39
N GLY A 609 -15.32 -11.14 21.63
CA GLY A 609 -15.39 -12.30 22.54
C GLY A 609 -16.45 -13.33 22.14
N GLY A 610 -17.61 -12.85 21.67
CA GLY A 610 -18.73 -13.74 21.32
C GLY A 610 -18.59 -14.42 19.96
N PHE A 611 -18.06 -13.70 18.96
CA PHE A 611 -18.03 -14.16 17.57
C PHE A 611 -16.63 -14.46 17.04
N VAL A 612 -15.61 -13.72 17.43
CA VAL A 612 -14.25 -13.89 16.87
C VAL A 612 -13.40 -14.86 17.69
N ALA A 613 -13.49 -14.81 19.01
CA ALA A 613 -12.74 -15.73 19.88
C ALA A 613 -13.02 -17.22 19.61
N PRO A 614 -14.27 -17.65 19.29
CA PRO A 614 -14.53 -19.04 18.87
C PRO A 614 -13.84 -19.44 17.57
N ILE A 615 -13.69 -18.53 16.60
CA ILE A 615 -12.99 -18.77 15.33
C ILE A 615 -11.51 -19.00 15.60
N TRP A 616 -10.91 -18.11 16.39
CA TRP A 616 -9.52 -18.24 16.82
C TRP A 616 -9.27 -19.56 17.54
N ARG A 617 -10.15 -19.91 18.49
CA ARG A 617 -10.09 -21.21 19.20
C ARG A 617 -10.11 -22.39 18.24
N ASP A 618 -11.04 -22.40 17.29
CA ASP A 618 -11.23 -23.49 16.35
C ASP A 618 -10.00 -23.69 15.45
N PHE A 619 -9.41 -22.60 14.97
CA PHE A 619 -8.15 -22.63 14.23
C PHE A 619 -6.99 -23.10 15.11
N MET A 620 -6.83 -22.56 16.32
CA MET A 620 -5.70 -22.87 17.20
C MET A 620 -5.72 -24.34 17.68
N LEU A 621 -6.87 -24.90 17.95
CA LEU A 621 -6.99 -26.31 18.33
C LEU A 621 -6.48 -27.25 17.23
N GLN A 622 -6.75 -26.93 15.97
CA GLN A 622 -6.24 -27.65 14.81
C GLN A 622 -4.73 -27.40 14.60
N ALA A 623 -4.32 -26.13 14.60
CA ALA A 623 -2.95 -25.71 14.32
C ALA A 623 -1.94 -26.22 15.37
N LEU A 624 -2.37 -26.40 16.61
CA LEU A 624 -1.53 -26.85 17.72
C LEU A 624 -1.68 -28.34 18.05
N GLN A 625 -2.43 -29.08 17.24
CA GLN A 625 -2.57 -30.52 17.44
C GLN A 625 -1.21 -31.21 17.31
N GLY A 626 -0.86 -32.03 18.31
CA GLY A 626 0.44 -32.71 18.36
C GLY A 626 1.64 -31.83 18.75
N GLN A 627 1.43 -30.53 18.94
CA GLN A 627 2.50 -29.61 19.40
C GLN A 627 2.65 -29.67 20.94
N PRO A 628 3.88 -29.63 21.47
CA PRO A 628 4.09 -29.62 22.92
C PRO A 628 3.47 -28.37 23.55
N VAL A 629 2.93 -28.53 24.75
CA VAL A 629 2.43 -27.40 25.55
C VAL A 629 3.61 -26.59 26.05
N GLN A 630 3.64 -25.30 25.75
CA GLN A 630 4.62 -24.35 26.27
C GLN A 630 3.89 -23.28 27.10
N ASP A 631 4.56 -22.78 28.14
CA ASP A 631 4.06 -21.66 28.94
C ASP A 631 4.88 -20.40 28.65
N PHE A 632 4.30 -19.26 28.99
CA PHE A 632 4.99 -17.95 28.88
C PHE A 632 6.06 -17.84 29.96
N ARG A 633 7.11 -17.06 29.65
CA ARG A 633 8.08 -16.64 30.64
C ARG A 633 7.40 -15.80 31.73
N LYS A 634 7.79 -15.99 32.98
CA LYS A 634 7.19 -15.28 34.11
C LYS A 634 7.90 -13.95 34.37
N PRO A 635 7.19 -12.90 34.85
CA PRO A 635 7.83 -11.63 35.17
C PRO A 635 9.00 -11.76 36.16
N GLY A 636 8.91 -12.67 37.13
CA GLY A 636 9.98 -12.93 38.11
C GLY A 636 11.29 -13.48 37.53
N GLU A 637 11.31 -13.86 36.23
CA GLU A 637 12.54 -14.31 35.56
C GLU A 637 13.39 -13.12 35.03
N PHE A 638 12.87 -11.89 35.09
CA PHE A 638 13.51 -10.70 34.56
C PHE A 638 13.58 -9.58 35.60
N PRO A 639 14.60 -8.71 35.53
CA PRO A 639 14.65 -7.53 36.40
C PRO A 639 13.51 -6.55 36.02
N ARG A 640 12.81 -6.04 37.02
CA ARG A 640 11.78 -5.03 36.83
C ARG A 640 12.41 -3.68 36.43
N PRO A 641 11.89 -2.98 35.43
CA PRO A 641 12.37 -1.64 35.10
C PRO A 641 12.14 -0.66 36.26
N GLN A 642 13.10 0.25 36.46
CA GLN A 642 12.96 1.31 37.45
C GLN A 642 11.95 2.36 36.98
N PRO A 643 11.16 2.97 37.89
CA PRO A 643 10.23 4.04 37.52
C PRO A 643 10.93 5.20 36.81
N GLN A 644 10.44 5.57 35.61
CA GLN A 644 10.91 6.69 34.80
C GLN A 644 9.91 7.83 34.80
#